data_8fa7ba3b8fb75aa72ef9204557034d86
#
_entry.id   8fa7ba3b8fb75aa72ef9204557034d86
#
_cell.length_a   1.000
_cell.length_b   1.000
_cell.length_c   1.000
_cell.angle_alpha   90.00
_cell.angle_beta   90.00
_cell.angle_gamma   90.00
#
_symmetry.space_group_name_H-M   'P 1'
#
loop_
_entity.id
_entity.type
_entity.pdbx_description
1 polymer ?
#
loop_
_entity_poly.entity_id
_entity_poly.type
_entity_poly.pdbx_seq_one_letter_code
_entity_poly.pdbx_strand_id
1 'polypeptide(L)'
;MTTDVRDRAEEHLRALVGSGDAVLYDDQWAAIEALAVAKRRALVVQRTGWGKSAVYFVATLLLREAGAGPTVIVSPLLALMRNQIAAAERAGIRAVTINSTNLEQWEETHRAIAAGEVDVLLVSPERLNNPGFRDEVLPRLAATCGLLVVDEAHCISDWGHDFRPDYRRIRTLLDDLPTGIPVLATTATANARVTTDVAEQMGTETLVLRGTLDRESLQLGVVRLTTAEQRLAWLADHLVEQPGSGIVYCLTVAATKEVADYLRSRGHDVAAYSGQTDPTERLELEELLAAGKVKALVATSALGMGFDARLGFVVNLGAPSSPVAYYQQVGRAGRGLAPDQRASVVLLPAIEDRDIWAYFASVGFPREEVVRQTLEVLREEGRPLSTAALETRVELNRTRLETLLKVLDVDGAVRRVRGGWESTGRDWDYDEERYRRVAEAREREQQAMIDYLATEACRMRFLREQLDDPGAEDCGRCDNCGGMTLSTEISTDAVEEAQARLARPGVVVEPRKMWPTGLAALGLELKGRISGAEEGRAIARLTDLGHGNALRDLFREGTPDGPVPVPLARAMVEVLGDWRPEADAIVVVESATRPTLTSDLADGMSRYLQLPVVGRFAIVDPDVPPGKGAINSAHRIQAVRRRFTLRADGLAGRKVLLVDDLVVTGWTLTVAATAVREAGADAVHPVVLAVTN
;
A
#
# COMPACT_ATOMS: atom_id res chain seq x y z
N MET A 1 25.75 -40.22 -10.13
CA MET A 1 24.78 -39.73 -9.11
C MET A 1 24.28 -38.33 -9.41
N THR A 2 25.12 -37.30 -9.55
CA THR A 2 24.63 -35.92 -9.84
C THR A 2 23.95 -35.76 -11.20
N THR A 3 24.40 -36.44 -12.24
CA THR A 3 23.78 -36.44 -13.59
C THR A 3 22.35 -36.99 -13.55
N ASP A 4 22.14 -38.09 -12.86
CA ASP A 4 20.82 -38.73 -12.70
C ASP A 4 19.83 -37.83 -11.95
N VAL A 5 20.28 -37.04 -10.96
CA VAL A 5 19.42 -36.10 -10.22
C VAL A 5 19.07 -34.89 -11.09
N ARG A 6 19.99 -34.38 -11.93
CA ARG A 6 19.70 -33.30 -12.87
C ARG A 6 18.70 -33.71 -13.94
N ASP A 7 18.82 -34.91 -14.48
CA ASP A 7 17.89 -35.45 -15.47
C ASP A 7 16.47 -35.57 -14.90
N ARG A 8 16.35 -36.01 -13.63
CA ARG A 8 15.09 -36.03 -12.90
C ARG A 8 14.53 -34.62 -12.64
N ALA A 9 15.38 -33.67 -12.27
CA ALA A 9 14.99 -32.28 -12.08
C ALA A 9 14.42 -31.65 -13.36
N GLU A 10 15.03 -31.96 -14.51
CA GLU A 10 14.53 -31.49 -15.80
C GLU A 10 13.24 -32.18 -16.21
N GLU A 11 13.03 -33.45 -15.87
CA GLU A 11 11.76 -34.14 -16.06
C GLU A 11 10.64 -33.45 -15.28
N HIS A 12 10.89 -33.12 -14.01
CA HIS A 12 9.95 -32.35 -13.19
C HIS A 12 9.69 -30.95 -13.74
N LEU A 13 10.72 -30.26 -14.24
CA LEU A 13 10.56 -28.95 -14.88
C LEU A 13 9.63 -29.05 -16.10
N ARG A 14 9.84 -30.04 -16.97
CA ARG A 14 9.02 -30.25 -18.18
C ARG A 14 7.55 -30.49 -17.83
N ALA A 15 7.28 -31.28 -16.79
CA ALA A 15 5.93 -31.47 -16.27
C ALA A 15 5.34 -30.18 -15.73
N LEU A 16 6.11 -29.39 -14.96
CA LEU A 16 5.68 -28.14 -14.34
C LEU A 16 5.30 -27.06 -15.36
N VAL A 17 6.13 -26.90 -16.42
CA VAL A 17 5.93 -25.86 -17.44
C VAL A 17 5.10 -26.33 -18.63
N GLY A 18 4.83 -27.63 -18.75
CA GLY A 18 4.07 -28.22 -19.86
C GLY A 18 4.80 -28.19 -21.21
N SER A 19 6.15 -28.17 -21.20
CA SER A 19 6.96 -28.14 -22.42
C SER A 19 8.04 -29.21 -22.37
N GLY A 20 8.05 -30.10 -23.37
CA GLY A 20 8.99 -31.21 -23.46
C GLY A 20 10.45 -30.78 -23.67
N ASP A 21 10.66 -29.57 -24.17
CA ASP A 21 11.99 -29.04 -24.49
C ASP A 21 12.56 -28.15 -23.36
N ALA A 22 11.85 -28.02 -22.24
CA ALA A 22 12.29 -27.20 -21.12
C ALA A 22 13.57 -27.78 -20.48
N VAL A 23 14.55 -26.91 -20.25
CA VAL A 23 15.82 -27.22 -19.58
C VAL A 23 16.06 -26.21 -18.47
N LEU A 24 16.74 -26.65 -17.41
CA LEU A 24 17.13 -25.77 -16.31
C LEU A 24 18.28 -24.86 -16.75
N TYR A 25 18.20 -23.58 -16.39
CA TYR A 25 19.35 -22.70 -16.42
C TYR A 25 20.39 -23.15 -15.39
N ASP A 26 21.66 -22.87 -15.62
CA ASP A 26 22.74 -23.30 -14.72
C ASP A 26 22.54 -22.78 -13.28
N ASP A 27 22.12 -21.53 -13.12
CA ASP A 27 21.79 -20.95 -11.80
C ASP A 27 20.56 -21.62 -11.15
N GLN A 28 19.56 -22.04 -11.95
CA GLN A 28 18.41 -22.81 -11.41
C GLN A 28 18.89 -24.17 -10.91
N TRP A 29 19.71 -24.86 -11.69
CA TRP A 29 20.27 -26.14 -11.28
C TRP A 29 21.14 -25.98 -10.03
N ALA A 30 22.05 -24.99 -9.98
CA ALA A 30 22.89 -24.73 -8.82
C ALA A 30 22.07 -24.51 -7.53
N ALA A 31 20.96 -23.77 -7.63
CA ALA A 31 20.03 -23.58 -6.50
C ALA A 31 19.37 -24.90 -6.10
N ILE A 32 18.83 -25.67 -7.05
CA ILE A 32 18.17 -26.94 -6.82
C ILE A 32 19.14 -27.96 -6.21
N GLU A 33 20.36 -28.07 -6.74
CA GLU A 33 21.41 -28.95 -6.21
C GLU A 33 21.78 -28.60 -4.76
N ALA A 34 21.96 -27.29 -4.48
CA ALA A 34 22.23 -26.82 -3.13
C ALA A 34 21.11 -27.23 -2.13
N LEU A 35 19.86 -27.13 -2.56
CA LEU A 35 18.69 -27.45 -1.71
C LEU A 35 18.46 -28.95 -1.59
N ALA A 36 18.34 -29.64 -2.73
CA ALA A 36 17.88 -31.03 -2.78
C ALA A 36 19.00 -32.01 -2.46
N VAL A 37 20.22 -31.76 -2.91
CA VAL A 37 21.37 -32.66 -2.75
C VAL A 37 22.22 -32.27 -1.53
N ALA A 38 22.70 -31.02 -1.50
CA ALA A 38 23.62 -30.55 -0.46
C ALA A 38 22.93 -30.11 0.84
N LYS A 39 21.60 -30.02 0.89
CA LYS A 39 20.80 -29.56 2.03
C LYS A 39 21.26 -28.21 2.60
N ARG A 40 21.66 -27.30 1.71
CA ARG A 40 22.19 -25.97 2.05
C ARG A 40 21.09 -24.89 2.00
N ARG A 41 21.40 -23.73 2.55
CA ARG A 41 20.62 -22.52 2.41
C ARG A 41 21.04 -21.78 1.15
N ALA A 42 20.08 -21.23 0.39
CA ALA A 42 20.34 -20.49 -0.85
C ALA A 42 19.50 -19.21 -0.91
N LEU A 43 20.11 -18.13 -1.38
CA LEU A 43 19.46 -16.86 -1.72
C LEU A 43 19.57 -16.63 -3.22
N VAL A 44 18.44 -16.57 -3.92
CA VAL A 44 18.36 -16.37 -5.35
C VAL A 44 17.84 -14.96 -5.65
N VAL A 45 18.72 -14.10 -6.15
CA VAL A 45 18.42 -12.74 -6.60
C VAL A 45 18.38 -12.74 -8.12
N GLN A 46 17.17 -12.81 -8.69
CA GLN A 46 16.95 -12.95 -10.12
C GLN A 46 15.76 -12.13 -10.58
N ARG A 47 15.82 -11.60 -11.79
CA ARG A 47 14.74 -10.80 -12.40
C ARG A 47 13.37 -11.49 -12.31
N THR A 48 12.32 -10.71 -12.37
CA THR A 48 10.96 -11.25 -12.50
C THR A 48 10.82 -12.02 -13.82
N GLY A 49 10.11 -13.16 -13.82
CA GLY A 49 9.94 -14.02 -15.00
C GLY A 49 11.12 -14.97 -15.30
N TRP A 50 12.16 -15.01 -14.46
CA TRP A 50 13.28 -15.95 -14.63
C TRP A 50 12.92 -17.40 -14.27
N GLY A 51 11.83 -17.61 -13.55
CA GLY A 51 11.41 -18.94 -13.15
C GLY A 51 11.85 -19.33 -11.73
N LYS A 52 11.90 -18.37 -10.80
CA LYS A 52 12.19 -18.62 -9.37
C LYS A 52 11.27 -19.69 -8.77
N SER A 53 10.00 -19.73 -9.18
CA SER A 53 9.03 -20.73 -8.73
C SER A 53 9.36 -22.15 -9.19
N ALA A 54 9.96 -22.32 -10.36
CA ALA A 54 10.41 -23.64 -10.82
C ALA A 54 11.48 -24.22 -9.88
N VAL A 55 12.37 -23.37 -9.34
CA VAL A 55 13.44 -23.84 -8.42
C VAL A 55 12.85 -24.52 -7.20
N TYR A 56 11.88 -23.87 -6.52
CA TYR A 56 11.35 -24.48 -5.29
C TYR A 56 10.37 -25.62 -5.55
N PHE A 57 9.60 -25.61 -6.66
CA PHE A 57 8.73 -26.75 -6.97
C PHE A 57 9.53 -27.97 -7.39
N VAL A 58 10.57 -27.84 -8.23
CA VAL A 58 11.43 -28.94 -8.62
C VAL A 58 12.19 -29.47 -7.39
N ALA A 59 12.75 -28.59 -6.55
CA ALA A 59 13.40 -28.99 -5.31
C ALA A 59 12.43 -29.73 -4.36
N THR A 60 11.16 -29.28 -4.28
CA THR A 60 10.11 -29.97 -3.51
C THR A 60 9.91 -31.38 -3.98
N LEU A 61 9.73 -31.61 -5.29
CA LEU A 61 9.51 -32.95 -5.86
C LEU A 61 10.68 -33.89 -5.55
N LEU A 62 11.91 -33.44 -5.79
CA LEU A 62 13.11 -34.22 -5.49
C LEU A 62 13.23 -34.56 -3.99
N LEU A 63 12.92 -33.62 -3.11
CA LEU A 63 12.94 -33.82 -1.67
C LEU A 63 11.84 -34.78 -1.21
N ARG A 64 10.64 -34.66 -1.75
CA ARG A 64 9.52 -35.58 -1.46
C ARG A 64 9.81 -36.99 -1.92
N GLU A 65 10.41 -37.19 -3.08
CA GLU A 65 10.87 -38.50 -3.55
C GLU A 65 11.93 -39.12 -2.64
N ALA A 66 12.77 -38.29 -2.02
CA ALA A 66 13.74 -38.73 -1.02
C ALA A 66 13.15 -38.94 0.39
N GLY A 67 11.80 -38.82 0.54
CA GLY A 67 11.11 -39.02 1.82
C GLY A 67 11.14 -37.83 2.77
N ALA A 68 11.52 -36.64 2.30
CA ALA A 68 11.46 -35.42 3.11
C ALA A 68 10.01 -34.98 3.38
N GLY A 69 9.79 -34.16 4.40
CA GLY A 69 8.51 -33.56 4.73
C GLY A 69 8.03 -32.53 3.69
N PRO A 70 6.88 -31.87 3.93
CA PRO A 70 6.33 -30.87 3.02
C PRO A 70 7.22 -29.63 2.91
N THR A 71 7.13 -28.93 1.79
CA THR A 71 7.72 -27.60 1.63
C THR A 71 6.79 -26.55 2.22
N VAL A 72 7.32 -25.66 3.05
CA VAL A 72 6.60 -24.49 3.56
C VAL A 72 7.05 -23.27 2.77
N ILE A 73 6.12 -22.57 2.09
CA ILE A 73 6.39 -21.36 1.34
C ILE A 73 5.75 -20.17 2.06
N VAL A 74 6.58 -19.24 2.54
CA VAL A 74 6.10 -17.96 3.07
C VAL A 74 6.08 -16.95 1.93
N SER A 75 4.87 -16.47 1.58
CA SER A 75 4.65 -15.55 0.46
C SER A 75 3.70 -14.41 0.85
N PRO A 76 3.96 -13.16 0.45
CA PRO A 76 3.26 -11.98 1.00
C PRO A 76 1.86 -11.76 0.44
N LEU A 77 1.44 -12.46 -0.60
CA LEU A 77 0.25 -12.12 -1.37
C LEU A 77 -0.63 -13.31 -1.71
N LEU A 78 -1.94 -13.17 -1.45
CA LEU A 78 -2.94 -14.18 -1.76
C LEU A 78 -3.04 -14.48 -3.26
N ALA A 79 -2.92 -13.47 -4.12
CA ALA A 79 -2.94 -13.64 -5.58
C ALA A 79 -1.76 -14.48 -6.07
N LEU A 80 -0.55 -14.22 -5.55
CA LEU A 80 0.65 -15.01 -5.84
C LEU A 80 0.48 -16.46 -5.38
N MET A 81 -0.04 -16.67 -4.17
CA MET A 81 -0.31 -18.02 -3.65
C MET A 81 -1.25 -18.82 -4.55
N ARG A 82 -2.31 -18.22 -5.07
CA ARG A 82 -3.24 -18.89 -6.01
C ARG A 82 -2.57 -19.31 -7.31
N ASN A 83 -1.78 -18.43 -7.91
CA ASN A 83 -1.02 -18.75 -9.11
C ASN A 83 0.00 -19.86 -8.87
N GLN A 84 0.64 -19.86 -7.68
CA GLN A 84 1.56 -20.92 -7.27
C GLN A 84 0.84 -22.26 -7.06
N ILE A 85 -0.35 -22.28 -6.46
CA ILE A 85 -1.17 -23.49 -6.31
C ILE A 85 -1.54 -24.04 -7.68
N ALA A 86 -2.08 -23.23 -8.58
CA ALA A 86 -2.45 -23.66 -9.92
C ALA A 86 -1.25 -24.21 -10.73
N ALA A 87 -0.05 -23.65 -10.53
CA ALA A 87 1.17 -24.17 -11.13
C ALA A 87 1.59 -25.51 -10.51
N ALA A 88 1.52 -25.63 -9.17
CA ALA A 88 1.82 -26.86 -8.44
C ALA A 88 0.89 -28.03 -8.86
N GLU A 89 -0.41 -27.77 -8.93
CA GLU A 89 -1.41 -28.76 -9.33
C GLU A 89 -1.15 -29.33 -10.72
N ARG A 90 -0.74 -28.50 -11.70
CA ARG A 90 -0.34 -28.97 -13.04
C ARG A 90 0.83 -29.95 -13.02
N ALA A 91 1.72 -29.82 -12.04
CA ALA A 91 2.85 -30.72 -11.83
C ALA A 91 2.53 -31.91 -10.90
N GLY A 92 1.25 -32.11 -10.54
CA GLY A 92 0.84 -33.15 -9.61
C GLY A 92 1.22 -32.90 -8.15
N ILE A 93 1.61 -31.70 -7.78
CA ILE A 93 1.96 -31.31 -6.42
C ILE A 93 0.68 -30.94 -5.66
N ARG A 94 0.47 -31.54 -4.50
CA ARG A 94 -0.65 -31.26 -3.62
C ARG A 94 -0.34 -30.05 -2.77
N ALA A 95 -0.78 -28.88 -3.22
CA ALA A 95 -0.54 -27.60 -2.56
C ALA A 95 -1.78 -27.12 -1.80
N VAL A 96 -1.60 -26.64 -0.58
CA VAL A 96 -2.65 -26.06 0.24
C VAL A 96 -2.21 -24.67 0.75
N THR A 97 -3.16 -23.82 1.10
CA THR A 97 -2.88 -22.49 1.62
C THR A 97 -3.51 -22.26 2.98
N ILE A 98 -2.79 -21.58 3.86
CA ILE A 98 -3.30 -21.07 5.14
C ILE A 98 -3.19 -19.54 5.12
N ASN A 99 -4.34 -18.88 5.04
CA ASN A 99 -4.43 -17.41 5.04
C ASN A 99 -5.63 -16.91 5.86
N SER A 100 -5.90 -15.62 5.86
CA SER A 100 -6.98 -15.03 6.66
C SER A 100 -8.39 -15.31 6.13
N THR A 101 -8.54 -15.77 4.90
CA THR A 101 -9.84 -15.97 4.25
C THR A 101 -10.37 -17.41 4.34
N ASN A 102 -9.53 -18.40 4.72
CA ASN A 102 -9.90 -19.81 4.75
C ASN A 102 -9.83 -20.45 6.16
N LEU A 103 -10.21 -19.70 7.18
CA LEU A 103 -10.18 -20.15 8.60
C LEU A 103 -10.98 -21.42 8.87
N GLU A 104 -12.10 -21.62 8.17
CA GLU A 104 -12.98 -22.78 8.35
C GLU A 104 -12.37 -24.10 7.85
N GLN A 105 -11.38 -24.02 6.95
CA GLN A 105 -10.70 -25.19 6.37
C GLN A 105 -9.47 -25.64 7.17
N TRP A 106 -9.20 -25.00 8.29
CA TRP A 106 -7.98 -25.21 9.07
C TRP A 106 -7.80 -26.62 9.60
N GLU A 107 -8.84 -27.16 10.21
CA GLU A 107 -8.79 -28.51 10.82
C GLU A 107 -8.61 -29.58 9.73
N GLU A 108 -9.18 -29.38 8.56
CA GLU A 108 -9.00 -30.30 7.43
C GLU A 108 -7.59 -30.23 6.87
N THR A 109 -7.06 -29.01 6.68
CA THR A 109 -5.67 -28.80 6.25
C THR A 109 -4.67 -29.40 7.26
N HIS A 110 -4.91 -29.25 8.55
CA HIS A 110 -4.07 -29.85 9.59
C HIS A 110 -4.08 -31.37 9.54
N ARG A 111 -5.24 -31.98 9.32
CA ARG A 111 -5.34 -33.46 9.19
C ARG A 111 -4.60 -33.95 7.95
N ALA A 112 -4.73 -33.27 6.83
CA ALA A 112 -4.03 -33.59 5.60
C ALA A 112 -2.50 -33.46 5.72
N ILE A 113 -2.00 -32.42 6.40
CA ILE A 113 -0.57 -32.28 6.70
C ILE A 113 -0.08 -33.44 7.59
N ALA A 114 -0.82 -33.75 8.64
CA ALA A 114 -0.48 -34.85 9.56
C ALA A 114 -0.51 -36.23 8.88
N ALA A 115 -1.39 -36.41 7.89
CA ALA A 115 -1.48 -37.63 7.07
C ALA A 115 -0.39 -37.72 5.98
N GLY A 116 0.45 -36.66 5.79
CA GLY A 116 1.46 -36.62 4.75
C GLY A 116 0.89 -36.41 3.34
N GLU A 117 -0.36 -35.96 3.24
CA GLU A 117 -1.09 -35.76 1.99
C GLU A 117 -0.80 -34.40 1.36
N VAL A 118 0.00 -33.51 1.99
CA VAL A 118 0.37 -32.20 1.52
C VAL A 118 1.84 -32.18 1.13
N ASP A 119 2.14 -31.72 -0.08
CA ASP A 119 3.52 -31.56 -0.56
C ASP A 119 4.03 -30.14 -0.39
N VAL A 120 3.13 -29.14 -0.52
CA VAL A 120 3.43 -27.71 -0.39
C VAL A 120 2.38 -27.05 0.49
N LEU A 121 2.83 -26.30 1.49
CA LEU A 121 2.01 -25.43 2.32
C LEU A 121 2.39 -23.97 2.08
N LEU A 122 1.46 -23.17 1.57
CA LEU A 122 1.64 -21.73 1.41
C LEU A 122 1.06 -20.99 2.63
N VAL A 123 1.88 -20.15 3.23
CA VAL A 123 1.54 -19.39 4.45
C VAL A 123 1.79 -17.91 4.22
N SER A 124 0.81 -17.06 4.57
CA SER A 124 1.06 -15.62 4.58
C SER A 124 1.86 -15.20 5.82
N PRO A 125 2.74 -14.18 5.71
CA PRO A 125 3.56 -13.73 6.84
C PRO A 125 2.74 -13.30 8.07
N GLU A 126 1.55 -12.74 7.85
CA GLU A 126 0.64 -12.33 8.92
C GLU A 126 0.17 -13.52 9.77
N ARG A 127 0.17 -14.72 9.18
CA ARG A 127 -0.16 -15.96 9.90
C ARG A 127 0.89 -16.38 10.91
N LEU A 128 2.15 -16.11 10.62
CA LEU A 128 3.25 -16.38 11.55
C LEU A 128 3.07 -15.62 12.89
N ASN A 129 2.34 -14.49 12.85
CA ASN A 129 2.01 -13.68 14.03
C ASN A 129 0.65 -14.02 14.66
N ASN A 130 -0.14 -14.94 14.07
CA ASN A 130 -1.39 -15.37 14.67
C ASN A 130 -1.11 -16.28 15.88
N PRO A 131 -1.64 -15.99 17.10
CA PRO A 131 -1.30 -16.75 18.31
C PRO A 131 -1.55 -18.25 18.17
N GLY A 132 -2.72 -18.66 17.66
CA GLY A 132 -3.04 -20.08 17.50
C GLY A 132 -2.12 -20.77 16.49
N PHE A 133 -1.82 -20.13 15.35
CA PHE A 133 -0.89 -20.68 14.38
C PHE A 133 0.54 -20.76 14.92
N ARG A 134 1.02 -19.67 15.54
CA ARG A 134 2.37 -19.57 16.09
C ARG A 134 2.63 -20.59 17.20
N ASP A 135 1.68 -20.75 18.11
CA ASP A 135 1.89 -21.51 19.34
C ASP A 135 1.56 -23.01 19.14
N GLU A 136 0.66 -23.37 18.22
CA GLU A 136 0.18 -24.75 18.04
C GLU A 136 0.65 -25.41 16.73
N VAL A 137 0.73 -24.63 15.63
CA VAL A 137 0.97 -25.15 14.28
C VAL A 137 2.43 -25.02 13.85
N LEU A 138 3.00 -23.84 14.06
CA LEU A 138 4.35 -23.51 13.59
C LEU A 138 5.44 -24.45 14.13
N PRO A 139 5.45 -24.84 15.44
CA PRO A 139 6.44 -25.78 15.95
C PRO A 139 6.36 -27.16 15.29
N ARG A 140 5.15 -27.62 14.97
CA ARG A 140 4.95 -28.94 14.31
C ARG A 140 5.39 -28.85 12.84
N LEU A 141 5.07 -27.75 12.15
CA LEU A 141 5.54 -27.51 10.79
C LEU A 141 7.06 -27.43 10.71
N ALA A 142 7.69 -26.70 11.63
CA ALA A 142 9.15 -26.62 11.70
C ALA A 142 9.78 -28.01 11.88
N ALA A 143 9.21 -28.86 12.77
CA ALA A 143 9.73 -30.19 13.03
C ALA A 143 9.59 -31.18 11.86
N THR A 144 8.61 -30.96 10.95
CA THR A 144 8.31 -31.86 9.82
C THR A 144 8.65 -31.27 8.47
N CYS A 145 9.06 -30.02 8.41
CA CYS A 145 9.37 -29.29 7.16
C CYS A 145 10.54 -29.96 6.41
N GLY A 146 10.35 -30.20 5.10
CA GLY A 146 11.40 -30.71 4.23
C GLY A 146 12.20 -29.61 3.51
N LEU A 147 11.57 -28.45 3.31
CA LEU A 147 12.14 -27.25 2.69
C LEU A 147 11.37 -26.02 3.17
N LEU A 148 12.07 -24.98 3.60
CA LEU A 148 11.48 -23.67 3.81
C LEU A 148 11.79 -22.74 2.63
N VAL A 149 10.76 -22.10 2.07
CA VAL A 149 10.90 -21.09 1.02
C VAL A 149 10.39 -19.75 1.54
N VAL A 150 11.19 -18.73 1.38
CA VAL A 150 10.83 -17.34 1.69
C VAL A 150 10.82 -16.57 0.37
N ASP A 151 9.62 -16.37 -0.16
CA ASP A 151 9.44 -15.59 -1.38
C ASP A 151 9.37 -14.09 -1.05
N GLU A 152 9.81 -13.24 -2.01
CA GLU A 152 9.99 -11.79 -1.81
C GLU A 152 10.83 -11.47 -0.55
N ALA A 153 11.95 -12.17 -0.41
CA ALA A 153 12.80 -12.11 0.78
C ALA A 153 13.36 -10.71 1.11
N HIS A 154 13.33 -9.76 0.17
CA HIS A 154 13.66 -8.36 0.44
C HIS A 154 12.76 -7.73 1.52
N CYS A 155 11.55 -8.29 1.74
CA CYS A 155 10.65 -7.84 2.81
C CYS A 155 11.16 -8.16 4.23
N ILE A 156 12.13 -9.06 4.39
CA ILE A 156 12.76 -9.36 5.69
C ILE A 156 13.67 -8.22 6.12
N SER A 157 14.35 -7.62 5.15
CA SER A 157 15.35 -6.59 5.39
C SER A 157 14.69 -5.27 5.80
N ASP A 158 15.18 -4.65 6.86
CA ASP A 158 14.81 -3.29 7.26
C ASP A 158 15.16 -2.25 6.18
N TRP A 159 16.05 -2.61 5.27
CA TRP A 159 16.52 -1.82 4.14
C TRP A 159 15.72 -2.04 2.86
N GLY A 160 14.81 -3.02 2.88
CA GLY A 160 13.94 -3.29 1.75
C GLY A 160 12.90 -2.18 1.56
N HIS A 161 12.65 -1.83 0.29
CA HIS A 161 11.66 -0.80 -0.06
C HIS A 161 10.22 -1.18 0.35
N ASP A 162 9.93 -2.46 0.61
CA ASP A 162 8.64 -2.98 1.10
C ASP A 162 8.83 -3.77 2.41
N PHE A 163 9.51 -3.16 3.39
CA PHE A 163 9.69 -3.77 4.70
C PHE A 163 8.34 -4.09 5.35
N ARG A 164 8.17 -5.35 5.77
CA ARG A 164 6.98 -5.85 6.46
C ARG A 164 7.37 -6.44 7.82
N PRO A 165 6.92 -5.87 8.94
CA PRO A 165 7.23 -6.39 10.27
C PRO A 165 6.93 -7.88 10.43
N ASP A 166 5.86 -8.36 9.80
CA ASP A 166 5.44 -9.77 9.84
C ASP A 166 6.52 -10.72 9.28
N TYR A 167 7.37 -10.26 8.33
CA TYR A 167 8.49 -11.04 7.78
C TYR A 167 9.65 -11.24 8.77
N ARG A 168 9.85 -10.35 9.72
CA ARG A 168 10.90 -10.53 10.74
C ARG A 168 10.71 -11.78 11.58
N ARG A 169 9.47 -12.28 11.71
CA ARG A 169 9.17 -13.55 12.40
C ARG A 169 9.78 -14.76 11.69
N ILE A 170 10.11 -14.65 10.41
CA ILE A 170 10.81 -15.70 9.66
C ILE A 170 12.17 -16.00 10.29
N ARG A 171 12.84 -14.99 10.87
CA ARG A 171 14.09 -15.22 11.60
C ARG A 171 13.89 -16.20 12.75
N THR A 172 12.86 -16.01 13.58
CA THR A 172 12.52 -16.95 14.65
C THR A 172 12.23 -18.35 14.08
N LEU A 173 11.48 -18.43 12.98
CA LEU A 173 11.24 -19.70 12.29
C LEU A 173 12.53 -20.37 11.80
N LEU A 174 13.47 -19.58 11.26
CA LEU A 174 14.78 -20.09 10.81
C LEU A 174 15.63 -20.64 11.98
N ASP A 175 15.53 -20.03 13.16
CA ASP A 175 16.23 -20.44 14.37
C ASP A 175 15.60 -21.73 14.95
N ASP A 176 14.29 -21.92 14.77
CA ASP A 176 13.53 -23.09 15.26
C ASP A 176 13.61 -24.31 14.31
N LEU A 177 14.14 -24.15 13.08
CA LEU A 177 14.27 -25.25 12.13
C LEU A 177 15.32 -26.27 12.57
N PRO A 178 15.04 -27.60 12.45
CA PRO A 178 16.05 -28.63 12.67
C PRO A 178 17.28 -28.43 11.78
N THR A 179 18.44 -28.80 12.29
CA THR A 179 19.70 -28.77 11.54
C THR A 179 19.58 -29.58 10.25
N GLY A 180 20.04 -29.04 9.13
CA GLY A 180 20.05 -29.72 7.83
C GLY A 180 18.77 -29.57 7.00
N ILE A 181 17.79 -28.79 7.47
CA ILE A 181 16.67 -28.37 6.62
C ILE A 181 17.14 -27.30 5.63
N PRO A 182 17.01 -27.53 4.30
CA PRO A 182 17.34 -26.53 3.31
C PRO A 182 16.37 -25.34 3.38
N VAL A 183 16.90 -24.14 3.08
CA VAL A 183 16.12 -22.92 3.03
C VAL A 183 16.41 -22.19 1.72
N LEU A 184 15.36 -21.79 1.02
CA LEU A 184 15.45 -20.95 -0.17
C LEU A 184 14.83 -19.58 0.10
N ALA A 185 15.60 -18.52 -0.07
CA ALA A 185 15.08 -17.16 -0.18
C ALA A 185 15.11 -16.71 -1.64
N THR A 186 14.02 -16.10 -2.12
CA THR A 186 13.93 -15.59 -3.48
C THR A 186 13.51 -14.14 -3.50
N THR A 187 14.11 -13.34 -4.39
CA THR A 187 13.70 -11.96 -4.63
C THR A 187 14.10 -11.49 -6.03
N ALA A 188 13.41 -10.45 -6.53
CA ALA A 188 13.74 -9.81 -7.80
C ALA A 188 14.38 -8.42 -7.63
N THR A 189 14.37 -7.86 -6.44
CA THR A 189 14.63 -6.43 -6.19
C THR A 189 15.47 -6.21 -4.94
N ALA A 190 16.56 -6.95 -4.81
CA ALA A 190 17.51 -6.75 -3.73
C ALA A 190 18.81 -6.13 -4.28
N ASN A 191 19.20 -4.98 -3.75
CA ASN A 191 20.55 -4.44 -3.93
C ASN A 191 21.57 -5.23 -3.08
N ALA A 192 22.84 -4.92 -3.18
CA ALA A 192 23.90 -5.64 -2.45
C ALA A 192 23.67 -5.62 -0.93
N ARG A 193 23.23 -4.49 -0.38
CA ARG A 193 22.96 -4.32 1.05
C ARG A 193 21.82 -5.20 1.53
N VAL A 194 20.67 -5.21 0.82
CA VAL A 194 19.54 -6.08 1.13
C VAL A 194 19.94 -7.54 0.98
N THR A 195 20.73 -7.88 -0.06
CA THR A 195 21.24 -9.22 -0.29
C THR A 195 22.10 -9.70 0.88
N THR A 196 23.02 -8.85 1.36
CA THR A 196 23.89 -9.16 2.49
C THR A 196 23.07 -9.35 3.77
N ASP A 197 22.15 -8.43 4.07
CA ASP A 197 21.29 -8.50 5.27
C ASP A 197 20.43 -9.78 5.27
N VAL A 198 19.80 -10.11 4.16
CA VAL A 198 19.02 -11.35 4.03
C VAL A 198 19.90 -12.60 4.19
N ALA A 199 21.09 -12.61 3.56
CA ALA A 199 22.03 -13.74 3.64
C ALA A 199 22.53 -13.94 5.09
N GLU A 200 22.86 -12.86 5.80
CA GLU A 200 23.26 -12.91 7.22
C GLU A 200 22.13 -13.44 8.11
N GLN A 201 20.89 -13.02 7.88
CA GLN A 201 19.73 -13.55 8.61
C GLN A 201 19.45 -15.02 8.31
N MET A 202 19.80 -15.49 7.11
CA MET A 202 19.73 -16.90 6.73
C MET A 202 20.89 -17.73 7.29
N GLY A 203 22.00 -17.12 7.69
CA GLY A 203 23.19 -17.77 8.24
C GLY A 203 24.41 -17.74 7.31
N THR A 204 25.59 -17.94 7.90
CA THR A 204 26.92 -17.66 7.30
C THR A 204 27.31 -18.55 6.11
N GLU A 205 26.63 -19.67 5.89
CA GLU A 205 26.94 -20.61 4.77
C GLU A 205 25.92 -20.54 3.63
N THR A 206 25.18 -19.43 3.54
CA THR A 206 24.14 -19.25 2.50
C THR A 206 24.79 -19.11 1.12
N LEU A 207 24.38 -19.95 0.16
CA LEU A 207 24.74 -19.81 -1.24
C LEU A 207 23.98 -18.62 -1.83
N VAL A 208 24.68 -17.58 -2.28
CA VAL A 208 24.07 -16.42 -2.95
C VAL A 208 24.24 -16.57 -4.46
N LEU A 209 23.14 -16.68 -5.18
CA LEU A 209 23.06 -16.70 -6.63
C LEU A 209 22.42 -15.40 -7.12
N ARG A 210 23.22 -14.59 -7.78
CA ARG A 210 22.80 -13.29 -8.29
C ARG A 210 23.04 -13.25 -9.80
N GLY A 211 21.95 -13.20 -10.58
CA GLY A 211 22.01 -13.09 -12.02
C GLY A 211 21.84 -11.66 -12.52
N THR A 212 21.84 -11.53 -13.83
CA THR A 212 21.54 -10.25 -14.48
C THR A 212 20.10 -9.81 -14.23
N LEU A 213 19.92 -8.55 -13.96
CA LEU A 213 18.61 -7.92 -13.80
C LEU A 213 18.12 -7.24 -15.08
N ASP A 214 18.80 -7.42 -16.21
CA ASP A 214 18.33 -6.87 -17.48
C ASP A 214 16.98 -7.47 -17.90
N ARG A 215 16.15 -6.63 -18.43
CA ARG A 215 14.81 -6.96 -18.95
C ARG A 215 14.75 -6.61 -20.44
N GLU A 216 15.31 -7.53 -21.27
CA GLU A 216 15.41 -7.34 -22.71
C GLU A 216 14.07 -7.07 -23.41
N SER A 217 12.97 -7.53 -22.81
CA SER A 217 11.61 -7.31 -23.31
C SER A 217 11.04 -5.90 -23.04
N LEU A 218 11.78 -5.00 -22.34
CA LEU A 218 11.29 -3.67 -22.00
C LEU A 218 11.95 -2.55 -22.80
N GLN A 219 11.16 -1.58 -23.22
CA GLN A 219 11.58 -0.28 -23.71
C GLN A 219 11.14 0.79 -22.73
N LEU A 220 12.09 1.49 -22.11
CA LEU A 220 11.82 2.51 -21.08
C LEU A 220 11.91 3.90 -21.69
N GLY A 221 10.96 4.76 -21.34
CA GLY A 221 10.99 6.16 -21.73
C GLY A 221 10.29 7.08 -20.73
N VAL A 222 10.64 8.36 -20.78
CA VAL A 222 10.08 9.41 -19.92
C VAL A 222 9.51 10.53 -20.78
N VAL A 223 8.23 10.84 -20.58
CA VAL A 223 7.57 11.97 -21.22
C VAL A 223 7.35 13.06 -20.17
N ARG A 224 7.97 14.23 -20.38
CA ARG A 224 7.87 15.37 -19.48
C ARG A 224 6.80 16.32 -19.94
N LEU A 225 5.72 16.41 -19.17
CA LEU A 225 4.61 17.34 -19.37
C LEU A 225 4.40 18.15 -18.10
N THR A 226 4.13 19.43 -18.25
CA THR A 226 4.19 20.37 -17.13
C THR A 226 2.97 20.32 -16.22
N THR A 227 1.79 19.95 -16.75
CA THR A 227 0.54 19.99 -15.99
C THR A 227 -0.15 18.63 -15.92
N ALA A 228 -1.02 18.44 -14.94
CA ALA A 228 -1.80 17.22 -14.79
C ALA A 228 -2.73 16.98 -15.99
N GLU A 229 -3.32 18.05 -16.52
CA GLU A 229 -4.19 18.01 -17.68
C GLU A 229 -3.45 17.48 -18.92
N GLN A 230 -2.21 17.97 -19.13
CA GLN A 230 -1.38 17.50 -20.23
C GLN A 230 -1.02 16.01 -20.08
N ARG A 231 -0.70 15.56 -18.87
CA ARG A 231 -0.38 14.15 -18.61
C ARG A 231 -1.59 13.23 -18.84
N LEU A 232 -2.79 13.68 -18.41
CA LEU A 232 -4.04 12.96 -18.69
C LEU A 232 -4.39 12.94 -20.17
N ALA A 233 -4.26 14.09 -20.87
CA ALA A 233 -4.50 14.19 -22.30
C ALA A 233 -3.55 13.25 -23.07
N TRP A 234 -2.26 13.27 -22.74
CA TRP A 234 -1.29 12.38 -23.36
C TRP A 234 -1.67 10.91 -23.18
N LEU A 235 -2.07 10.54 -21.95
CA LEU A 235 -2.49 9.17 -21.67
C LEU A 235 -3.73 8.78 -22.49
N ALA A 236 -4.71 9.66 -22.63
CA ALA A 236 -5.90 9.39 -23.43
C ALA A 236 -5.58 9.28 -24.93
N ASP A 237 -4.73 10.16 -25.46
CA ASP A 237 -4.39 10.13 -26.88
C ASP A 237 -3.52 8.91 -27.27
N HIS A 238 -2.58 8.51 -26.39
CA HIS A 238 -1.59 7.48 -26.70
C HIS A 238 -1.85 6.10 -26.08
N LEU A 239 -2.90 5.93 -25.25
CA LEU A 239 -3.21 4.65 -24.64
C LEU A 239 -3.58 3.57 -25.66
N VAL A 240 -4.29 3.95 -26.74
CA VAL A 240 -4.70 3.03 -27.80
C VAL A 240 -3.50 2.49 -28.58
N GLU A 241 -2.44 3.29 -28.72
CA GLU A 241 -1.21 2.93 -29.43
C GLU A 241 -0.34 1.95 -28.66
N GLN A 242 -0.54 1.86 -27.33
CA GLN A 242 0.23 0.93 -26.50
C GLN A 242 -0.07 -0.52 -26.88
N PRO A 243 0.93 -1.43 -26.94
CA PRO A 243 0.73 -2.79 -27.39
C PRO A 243 -0.10 -3.62 -26.39
N GLY A 244 -1.14 -4.30 -26.85
CA GLY A 244 -1.95 -5.22 -26.04
C GLY A 244 -2.65 -4.56 -24.85
N SER A 245 -2.74 -5.28 -23.74
CA SER A 245 -3.25 -4.79 -22.46
C SER A 245 -2.12 -4.42 -21.51
N GLY A 246 -2.39 -3.55 -20.54
CA GLY A 246 -1.35 -3.11 -19.60
C GLY A 246 -1.88 -2.51 -18.30
N ILE A 247 -0.99 -1.84 -17.59
CA ILE A 247 -1.30 -1.19 -16.31
C ILE A 247 -0.94 0.29 -16.39
N VAL A 248 -1.83 1.13 -15.90
CA VAL A 248 -1.55 2.55 -15.62
C VAL A 248 -1.41 2.72 -14.12
N TYR A 249 -0.19 2.91 -13.63
CA TYR A 249 0.06 3.11 -12.21
C TYR A 249 -0.18 4.57 -11.80
N CYS A 250 -0.92 4.76 -10.71
CA CYS A 250 -1.12 6.04 -10.04
C CYS A 250 -0.58 5.99 -8.61
N LEU A 251 -0.17 7.13 -8.07
CA LEU A 251 0.40 7.21 -6.72
C LEU A 251 -0.65 7.11 -5.62
N THR A 252 -1.90 7.48 -5.89
CA THR A 252 -2.99 7.52 -4.89
C THR A 252 -4.23 6.78 -5.36
N VAL A 253 -5.04 6.33 -4.39
CA VAL A 253 -6.33 5.67 -4.69
C VAL A 253 -7.30 6.64 -5.37
N ALA A 254 -7.31 7.91 -4.96
CA ALA A 254 -8.15 8.92 -5.60
C ALA A 254 -7.82 9.08 -7.10
N ALA A 255 -6.52 9.19 -7.41
CA ALA A 255 -6.06 9.31 -8.80
C ALA A 255 -6.46 8.09 -9.65
N THR A 256 -6.50 6.86 -9.11
CA THR A 256 -6.93 5.70 -9.90
C THR A 256 -8.36 5.83 -10.41
N LYS A 257 -9.25 6.37 -9.58
CA LYS A 257 -10.66 6.57 -9.94
C LYS A 257 -10.81 7.72 -10.95
N GLU A 258 -10.19 8.87 -10.67
CA GLU A 258 -10.23 10.04 -11.55
C GLU A 258 -9.72 9.73 -12.95
N VAL A 259 -8.56 9.07 -13.04
CA VAL A 259 -7.93 8.69 -14.29
C VAL A 259 -8.75 7.64 -15.04
N ALA A 260 -9.26 6.60 -14.35
CA ALA A 260 -10.10 5.60 -14.99
C ALA A 260 -11.39 6.20 -15.53
N ASP A 261 -12.03 7.09 -14.78
CA ASP A 261 -13.23 7.77 -15.20
C ASP A 261 -12.98 8.70 -16.41
N TYR A 262 -11.86 9.42 -16.41
CA TYR A 262 -11.47 10.26 -17.55
C TYR A 262 -11.22 9.42 -18.81
N LEU A 263 -10.44 8.34 -18.69
CA LEU A 263 -10.14 7.48 -19.82
C LEU A 263 -11.40 6.79 -20.39
N ARG A 264 -12.35 6.42 -19.51
CA ARG A 264 -13.65 5.87 -19.96
C ARG A 264 -14.49 6.90 -20.71
N SER A 265 -14.48 8.17 -20.28
CA SER A 265 -15.17 9.24 -21.01
C SER A 265 -14.56 9.46 -22.40
N ARG A 266 -13.27 9.15 -22.57
CA ARG A 266 -12.56 9.17 -23.86
C ARG A 266 -12.70 7.86 -24.66
N GLY A 267 -13.54 6.92 -24.20
CA GLY A 267 -13.86 5.69 -24.93
C GLY A 267 -12.88 4.52 -24.70
N HIS A 268 -11.97 4.62 -23.72
CA HIS A 268 -11.07 3.52 -23.38
C HIS A 268 -11.73 2.52 -22.43
N ASP A 269 -11.52 1.23 -22.68
CA ASP A 269 -11.98 0.15 -21.81
C ASP A 269 -10.95 -0.06 -20.69
N VAL A 270 -11.16 0.64 -19.57
CA VAL A 270 -10.28 0.61 -18.40
C VAL A 270 -11.08 0.53 -17.11
N ALA A 271 -10.48 -0.03 -16.05
CA ALA A 271 -11.06 -0.09 -14.72
C ALA A 271 -10.08 0.38 -13.64
N ALA A 272 -10.61 0.99 -12.57
CA ALA A 272 -9.82 1.37 -11.41
C ALA A 272 -9.57 0.16 -10.50
N TYR A 273 -8.34 0.03 -9.97
CA TYR A 273 -7.92 -1.06 -9.09
C TYR A 273 -7.08 -0.52 -7.94
N SER A 274 -7.45 -0.86 -6.71
CA SER A 274 -6.71 -0.43 -5.51
C SER A 274 -6.86 -1.42 -4.37
N GLY A 275 -6.16 -1.18 -3.25
CA GLY A 275 -6.35 -1.95 -2.02
C GLY A 275 -7.76 -1.80 -1.40
N GLN A 276 -8.54 -0.79 -1.81
CA GLN A 276 -9.92 -0.56 -1.36
C GLN A 276 -10.97 -1.23 -2.27
N THR A 277 -10.59 -1.74 -3.44
CA THR A 277 -11.48 -2.49 -4.32
C THR A 277 -11.88 -3.81 -3.65
N ASP A 278 -13.15 -4.20 -3.77
CA ASP A 278 -13.66 -5.45 -3.20
C ASP A 278 -12.81 -6.66 -3.63
N PRO A 279 -12.51 -7.62 -2.74
CA PRO A 279 -11.68 -8.77 -3.09
C PRO A 279 -12.20 -9.61 -4.26
N THR A 280 -13.52 -9.74 -4.43
CA THR A 280 -14.12 -10.49 -5.54
C THR A 280 -13.95 -9.71 -6.84
N GLU A 281 -14.26 -8.41 -6.82
CA GLU A 281 -14.09 -7.52 -7.97
C GLU A 281 -12.60 -7.46 -8.40
N ARG A 282 -11.65 -7.46 -7.46
CA ARG A 282 -10.22 -7.53 -7.80
C ARG A 282 -9.88 -8.75 -8.62
N LEU A 283 -10.43 -9.92 -8.27
CA LEU A 283 -10.22 -11.15 -9.02
C LEU A 283 -10.75 -11.06 -10.44
N GLU A 284 -11.98 -10.60 -10.59
CA GLU A 284 -12.61 -10.42 -11.90
C GLU A 284 -11.79 -9.47 -12.79
N LEU A 285 -11.33 -8.36 -12.23
CA LEU A 285 -10.50 -7.39 -12.97
C LEU A 285 -9.14 -7.97 -13.37
N GLU A 286 -8.50 -8.74 -12.49
CA GLU A 286 -7.25 -9.44 -12.78
C GLU A 286 -7.43 -10.46 -13.92
N GLU A 287 -8.53 -11.22 -13.91
CA GLU A 287 -8.88 -12.17 -14.99
C GLU A 287 -9.17 -11.47 -16.32
N LEU A 288 -9.92 -10.37 -16.30
CA LEU A 288 -10.20 -9.56 -17.49
C LEU A 288 -8.92 -9.01 -18.12
N LEU A 289 -8.00 -8.49 -17.28
CA LEU A 289 -6.71 -7.99 -17.75
C LEU A 289 -5.85 -9.12 -18.33
N ALA A 290 -5.76 -10.27 -17.64
CA ALA A 290 -5.00 -11.43 -18.10
C ALA A 290 -5.54 -12.02 -19.41
N ALA A 291 -6.87 -11.98 -19.61
CA ALA A 291 -7.52 -12.41 -20.83
C ALA A 291 -7.47 -11.36 -21.96
N GLY A 292 -6.88 -10.18 -21.75
CA GLY A 292 -6.82 -9.09 -22.73
C GLY A 292 -8.20 -8.48 -23.06
N LYS A 293 -9.17 -8.60 -22.15
CA LYS A 293 -10.54 -8.10 -22.32
C LYS A 293 -10.72 -6.65 -21.89
N VAL A 294 -9.77 -6.08 -21.19
CA VAL A 294 -9.68 -4.65 -20.87
C VAL A 294 -8.35 -4.10 -21.36
N LYS A 295 -8.34 -2.84 -21.80
CA LYS A 295 -7.12 -2.18 -22.29
C LYS A 295 -6.12 -1.96 -21.16
N ALA A 296 -6.59 -1.51 -20.01
CA ALA A 296 -5.74 -1.33 -18.84
C ALA A 296 -6.49 -1.39 -17.51
N LEU A 297 -5.78 -1.79 -16.44
CA LEU A 297 -6.17 -1.43 -15.11
C LEU A 297 -5.43 -0.17 -14.68
N VAL A 298 -6.18 0.81 -14.18
CA VAL A 298 -5.62 2.02 -13.56
C VAL A 298 -5.46 1.71 -12.08
N ALA A 299 -4.22 1.52 -11.63
CA ALA A 299 -3.95 0.87 -10.36
C ALA A 299 -2.96 1.64 -9.48
N THR A 300 -3.05 1.44 -8.16
CA THR A 300 -1.95 1.75 -7.25
C THR A 300 -0.93 0.59 -7.23
N SER A 301 0.15 0.74 -6.47
CA SER A 301 1.10 -0.34 -6.20
C SER A 301 0.46 -1.61 -5.59
N ALA A 302 -0.83 -1.57 -5.22
CA ALA A 302 -1.60 -2.75 -4.79
C ALA A 302 -1.69 -3.84 -5.88
N LEU A 303 -1.67 -3.46 -7.17
CA LEU A 303 -1.50 -4.38 -8.30
C LEU A 303 0.01 -4.56 -8.59
N GLY A 304 0.77 -4.86 -7.58
CA GLY A 304 2.21 -4.95 -7.71
C GLY A 304 2.70 -6.37 -7.73
N MET A 305 2.89 -6.96 -6.56
CA MET A 305 3.42 -8.31 -6.43
C MET A 305 2.34 -9.37 -6.73
N GLY A 306 2.76 -10.52 -7.25
CA GLY A 306 1.90 -11.69 -7.40
C GLY A 306 0.99 -11.76 -8.61
N PHE A 307 0.75 -10.66 -9.32
CA PHE A 307 0.01 -10.69 -10.58
C PHE A 307 0.94 -11.09 -11.74
N ASP A 308 0.55 -12.10 -12.49
CA ASP A 308 1.31 -12.58 -13.64
C ASP A 308 0.41 -12.68 -14.87
N ALA A 309 0.64 -11.78 -15.81
CA ALA A 309 -0.08 -11.76 -17.08
C ALA A 309 0.84 -11.26 -18.20
N ARG A 310 0.48 -11.56 -19.43
CA ARG A 310 1.15 -11.07 -20.62
C ARG A 310 0.75 -9.62 -20.88
N LEU A 311 1.52 -8.67 -20.35
CA LEU A 311 1.27 -7.25 -20.50
C LEU A 311 2.19 -6.63 -21.56
N GLY A 312 1.58 -5.89 -22.47
CA GLY A 312 2.30 -5.18 -23.53
C GLY A 312 2.85 -3.81 -23.09
N PHE A 313 2.31 -3.23 -22.01
CA PHE A 313 2.77 -1.92 -21.55
C PHE A 313 2.58 -1.71 -20.06
N VAL A 314 3.33 -0.74 -19.54
CA VAL A 314 3.11 -0.09 -18.24
C VAL A 314 3.28 1.41 -18.41
N VAL A 315 2.32 2.19 -17.93
CA VAL A 315 2.44 3.65 -17.83
C VAL A 315 2.40 4.05 -16.36
N ASN A 316 3.36 4.84 -15.91
CA ASN A 316 3.36 5.42 -14.57
C ASN A 316 2.91 6.88 -14.67
N LEU A 317 1.74 7.20 -14.15
CA LEU A 317 1.25 8.57 -13.96
C LEU A 317 1.68 9.06 -12.58
N GLY A 318 2.79 9.76 -12.55
CA GLY A 318 3.57 10.06 -11.36
C GLY A 318 4.71 9.05 -11.13
N ALA A 319 5.84 9.54 -10.62
CA ALA A 319 7.00 8.73 -10.34
C ALA A 319 6.89 8.04 -8.97
N PRO A 320 7.17 6.74 -8.85
CA PRO A 320 7.38 6.09 -7.56
C PRO A 320 8.50 6.75 -6.76
N SER A 321 8.51 6.54 -5.44
CA SER A 321 9.49 7.18 -4.55
C SER A 321 10.91 6.59 -4.63
N SER A 322 11.11 5.51 -5.39
CA SER A 322 12.42 4.91 -5.57
C SER A 322 12.56 4.20 -6.93
N PRO A 323 13.79 4.13 -7.48
CA PRO A 323 14.09 3.34 -8.68
C PRO A 323 13.80 1.85 -8.49
N VAL A 324 13.94 1.33 -7.28
CA VAL A 324 13.64 -0.08 -6.95
C VAL A 324 12.15 -0.37 -7.06
N ALA A 325 11.30 0.49 -6.48
CA ALA A 325 9.86 0.40 -6.61
C ALA A 325 9.42 0.55 -8.07
N TYR A 326 10.05 1.48 -8.81
CA TYR A 326 9.80 1.64 -10.24
C TYR A 326 10.17 0.38 -11.01
N TYR A 327 11.35 -0.20 -10.78
CA TYR A 327 11.79 -1.44 -11.44
C TYR A 327 10.82 -2.61 -11.19
N GLN A 328 10.25 -2.71 -10.00
CA GLN A 328 9.22 -3.73 -9.70
C GLN A 328 7.94 -3.53 -10.51
N GLN A 329 7.47 -2.29 -10.62
CA GLN A 329 6.24 -1.97 -11.36
C GLN A 329 6.43 -2.24 -12.86
N VAL A 330 7.51 -1.72 -13.46
CA VAL A 330 7.79 -1.93 -14.88
C VAL A 330 8.09 -3.38 -15.21
N GLY A 331 8.62 -4.13 -14.24
CA GLY A 331 8.86 -5.57 -14.34
C GLY A 331 7.60 -6.43 -14.52
N ARG A 332 6.39 -5.84 -14.47
CA ARG A 332 5.13 -6.53 -14.81
C ARG A 332 4.94 -6.65 -16.31
N ALA A 333 5.41 -5.68 -17.08
CA ALA A 333 5.32 -5.74 -18.54
C ALA A 333 6.35 -6.71 -19.15
N GLY A 334 6.09 -7.11 -20.37
CA GLY A 334 7.02 -7.87 -21.20
C GLY A 334 7.22 -9.33 -20.80
N ARG A 335 6.35 -9.90 -19.98
CA ARG A 335 6.38 -11.33 -19.65
C ARG A 335 5.71 -12.15 -20.73
N GLY A 336 6.29 -13.28 -21.11
CA GLY A 336 5.72 -14.19 -22.12
C GLY A 336 5.58 -13.58 -23.50
N LEU A 337 6.23 -12.46 -23.81
CA LEU A 337 6.32 -11.92 -25.16
C LEU A 337 7.26 -12.75 -26.02
N ALA A 338 7.02 -12.76 -27.33
CA ALA A 338 7.96 -13.36 -28.29
C ALA A 338 9.32 -12.59 -28.25
N PRO A 339 10.43 -13.24 -28.62
CA PRO A 339 11.77 -12.64 -28.54
C PRO A 339 11.95 -11.34 -29.31
N ASP A 340 11.18 -11.13 -30.36
CA ASP A 340 11.14 -9.93 -31.20
C ASP A 340 10.18 -8.84 -30.70
N GLN A 341 9.32 -9.16 -29.73
CA GLN A 341 8.37 -8.23 -29.16
C GLN A 341 8.94 -7.52 -27.94
N ARG A 342 8.56 -6.25 -27.77
CA ARG A 342 8.94 -5.41 -26.63
C ARG A 342 7.68 -4.81 -25.99
N ALA A 343 7.73 -4.66 -24.69
CA ALA A 343 6.72 -3.94 -23.94
C ALA A 343 7.11 -2.48 -23.79
N SER A 344 6.16 -1.60 -24.00
CA SER A 344 6.32 -0.17 -23.82
C SER A 344 6.21 0.21 -22.34
N VAL A 345 7.17 0.94 -21.82
CA VAL A 345 7.14 1.44 -20.45
C VAL A 345 7.35 2.96 -20.48
N VAL A 346 6.32 3.69 -20.06
CA VAL A 346 6.32 5.14 -20.10
C VAL A 346 6.14 5.71 -18.70
N LEU A 347 6.99 6.65 -18.33
CA LEU A 347 6.87 7.40 -17.08
C LEU A 347 6.47 8.85 -17.39
N LEU A 348 5.38 9.28 -16.79
CA LEU A 348 4.84 10.65 -16.82
C LEU A 348 5.04 11.30 -15.44
N PRO A 349 6.23 11.86 -15.13
CA PRO A 349 6.52 12.41 -13.83
C PRO A 349 5.78 13.72 -13.58
N ALA A 350 5.57 14.03 -12.29
CA ALA A 350 4.97 15.25 -11.81
C ALA A 350 5.87 15.96 -10.79
N ILE A 351 5.81 17.28 -10.72
CA ILE A 351 6.53 18.05 -9.69
C ILE A 351 5.98 17.73 -8.31
N GLU A 352 4.68 17.54 -8.21
CA GLU A 352 3.93 17.18 -7.01
C GLU A 352 4.20 15.76 -6.47
N ASP A 353 4.88 14.91 -7.21
CA ASP A 353 5.24 13.55 -6.76
C ASP A 353 6.03 13.59 -5.45
N ARG A 354 6.91 14.60 -5.27
CA ARG A 354 7.70 14.79 -4.04
C ARG A 354 6.83 15.04 -2.81
N ASP A 355 5.75 15.80 -2.95
CA ASP A 355 4.84 16.09 -1.84
C ASP A 355 4.08 14.82 -1.43
N ILE A 356 3.74 13.97 -2.40
CA ILE A 356 3.12 12.67 -2.15
C ILE A 356 4.11 11.73 -1.43
N TRP A 357 5.37 11.70 -1.87
CA TRP A 357 6.42 10.91 -1.18
C TRP A 357 6.65 11.39 0.24
N ALA A 358 6.72 12.71 0.46
CA ALA A 358 6.87 13.30 1.79
C ALA A 358 5.70 12.94 2.71
N TYR A 359 4.48 12.97 2.18
CA TYR A 359 3.29 12.55 2.92
C TYR A 359 3.41 11.09 3.37
N PHE A 360 3.74 10.15 2.49
CA PHE A 360 3.91 8.74 2.85
C PHE A 360 5.11 8.52 3.79
N ALA A 361 6.18 9.27 3.65
CA ALA A 361 7.33 9.19 4.56
C ALA A 361 6.99 9.67 5.99
N SER A 362 6.10 10.66 6.13
CA SER A 362 5.65 11.18 7.43
C SER A 362 4.88 10.15 8.27
N VAL A 363 4.42 9.06 7.67
CA VAL A 363 3.74 7.93 8.34
C VAL A 363 4.73 6.89 8.88
N GLY A 364 5.98 7.28 9.17
CA GLY A 364 7.03 6.41 9.69
C GLY A 364 6.79 5.85 11.10
N PHE A 365 7.79 5.13 11.64
CA PHE A 365 7.73 4.54 12.98
C PHE A 365 7.51 5.64 14.04
N PRO A 366 6.70 5.39 15.09
CA PRO A 366 6.41 6.39 16.13
C PRO A 366 7.66 6.81 16.91
N ARG A 367 7.62 8.03 17.48
CA ARG A 367 8.68 8.54 18.35
C ARG A 367 8.80 7.73 19.63
N GLU A 368 9.98 7.71 20.23
CA GLU A 368 10.31 6.92 21.42
C GLU A 368 9.30 7.13 22.56
N GLU A 369 8.92 8.38 22.85
CA GLU A 369 7.99 8.68 23.95
C GLU A 369 6.67 7.94 23.80
N VAL A 370 6.13 7.88 22.58
CA VAL A 370 4.86 7.21 22.29
C VAL A 370 5.00 5.69 22.40
N VAL A 371 6.16 5.15 21.98
CA VAL A 371 6.45 3.72 22.12
C VAL A 371 6.55 3.33 23.58
N ARG A 372 7.32 4.09 24.39
CA ARG A 372 7.47 3.85 25.82
C ARG A 372 6.14 3.98 26.57
N GLN A 373 5.32 4.97 26.23
CA GLN A 373 3.97 5.11 26.76
C GLN A 373 3.11 3.87 26.45
N THR A 374 3.20 3.35 25.22
CA THR A 374 2.46 2.14 24.82
C THR A 374 2.87 0.91 25.64
N LEU A 375 4.19 0.74 25.86
CA LEU A 375 4.73 -0.35 26.67
C LEU A 375 4.32 -0.22 28.14
N GLU A 376 4.33 0.99 28.70
CA GLU A 376 3.95 1.25 30.08
C GLU A 376 2.47 0.97 30.31
N VAL A 377 1.58 1.43 29.44
CA VAL A 377 0.15 1.10 29.51
C VAL A 377 -0.10 -0.40 29.52
N LEU A 378 0.60 -1.18 28.70
CA LEU A 378 0.48 -2.64 28.66
C LEU A 378 1.06 -3.28 29.93
N ARG A 379 2.13 -2.74 30.52
CA ARG A 379 2.75 -3.24 31.74
C ARG A 379 1.88 -2.99 32.96
N GLU A 380 1.35 -1.77 33.10
CA GLU A 380 0.49 -1.38 34.22
C GLU A 380 -0.82 -2.14 34.27
N GLU A 381 -1.43 -2.39 33.10
CA GLU A 381 -2.72 -3.12 33.05
C GLU A 381 -2.59 -4.59 33.49
N GLY A 382 -1.44 -5.23 33.26
CA GLY A 382 -1.16 -6.61 33.69
C GLY A 382 -2.07 -7.68 33.09
N ARG A 383 -2.89 -7.33 32.08
CA ARG A 383 -3.78 -8.23 31.33
C ARG A 383 -3.82 -7.83 29.87
N PRO A 384 -4.21 -8.74 28.95
CA PRO A 384 -4.33 -8.42 27.55
C PRO A 384 -5.28 -7.25 27.25
N LEU A 385 -4.83 -6.30 26.47
CA LEU A 385 -5.65 -5.19 25.97
C LEU A 385 -5.91 -5.34 24.47
N SER A 386 -7.17 -5.17 24.05
CA SER A 386 -7.48 -5.09 22.63
C SER A 386 -6.85 -3.84 22.00
N THR A 387 -6.57 -3.87 20.70
CA THR A 387 -6.06 -2.69 19.97
C THR A 387 -6.98 -1.47 20.19
N ALA A 388 -8.30 -1.68 20.21
CA ALA A 388 -9.27 -0.62 20.47
C ALA A 388 -9.15 -0.02 21.89
N ALA A 389 -8.85 -0.83 22.90
CA ALA A 389 -8.63 -0.36 24.26
C ALA A 389 -7.30 0.38 24.40
N LEU A 390 -6.25 -0.10 23.73
CA LEU A 390 -4.95 0.60 23.66
C LEU A 390 -5.08 1.93 22.93
N GLU A 391 -5.82 1.97 21.82
CA GLU A 391 -6.08 3.18 21.05
C GLU A 391 -6.68 4.32 21.89
N THR A 392 -7.37 4.01 22.97
CA THR A 392 -7.90 5.03 23.88
C THR A 392 -6.89 5.56 24.90
N ARG A 393 -5.70 4.98 25.02
CA ARG A 393 -4.70 5.27 26.06
C ARG A 393 -3.37 5.76 25.51
N VAL A 394 -3.16 5.64 24.18
CA VAL A 394 -1.92 6.05 23.51
C VAL A 394 -2.20 7.00 22.36
N GLU A 395 -1.25 7.87 22.07
CA GLU A 395 -1.38 8.90 21.02
C GLU A 395 -1.06 8.36 19.62
N LEU A 396 -1.72 7.28 19.21
CA LEU A 396 -1.59 6.69 17.88
C LEU A 396 -2.96 6.38 17.27
N ASN A 397 -3.08 6.58 15.97
CA ASN A 397 -4.22 6.03 15.25
C ASN A 397 -4.08 4.51 15.13
N ARG A 398 -5.20 3.83 14.87
CA ARG A 398 -5.28 2.37 14.86
C ARG A 398 -4.25 1.72 13.96
N THR A 399 -4.08 2.20 12.74
CA THR A 399 -3.13 1.63 11.75
C THR A 399 -1.69 1.73 12.25
N ARG A 400 -1.29 2.91 12.76
CA ARG A 400 0.07 3.10 13.30
C ARG A 400 0.29 2.30 14.57
N LEU A 401 -0.73 2.18 15.44
CA LEU A 401 -0.67 1.36 16.65
C LEU A 401 -0.52 -0.13 16.30
N GLU A 402 -1.29 -0.64 15.33
CA GLU A 402 -1.17 -2.03 14.88
C GLU A 402 0.23 -2.31 14.30
N THR A 403 0.79 -1.39 13.51
CA THR A 403 2.15 -1.51 12.99
C THR A 403 3.18 -1.50 14.11
N LEU A 404 3.07 -0.57 15.07
CA LEU A 404 3.94 -0.50 16.24
C LEU A 404 3.90 -1.81 17.03
N LEU A 405 2.70 -2.29 17.37
CA LEU A 405 2.52 -3.51 18.16
C LEU A 405 3.10 -4.75 17.46
N LYS A 406 3.00 -4.84 16.13
CA LYS A 406 3.64 -5.90 15.35
C LYS A 406 5.18 -5.84 15.44
N VAL A 407 5.77 -4.66 15.36
CA VAL A 407 7.22 -4.49 15.54
C VAL A 407 7.64 -4.90 16.93
N LEU A 408 6.94 -4.41 17.96
CA LEU A 408 7.23 -4.74 19.36
C LEU A 408 7.01 -6.23 19.69
N ASP A 409 6.06 -6.92 19.04
CA ASP A 409 5.84 -8.35 19.19
C ASP A 409 7.00 -9.16 18.61
N VAL A 410 7.53 -8.74 17.47
CA VAL A 410 8.71 -9.36 16.87
C VAL A 410 9.97 -9.09 17.69
N ASP A 411 10.11 -7.88 18.22
CA ASP A 411 11.22 -7.52 19.13
C ASP A 411 11.09 -8.20 20.53
N GLY A 412 9.93 -8.81 20.79
CA GLY A 412 9.68 -9.56 22.04
C GLY A 412 9.32 -8.71 23.24
N ALA A 413 9.05 -7.41 23.06
CA ALA A 413 8.64 -6.51 24.15
C ALA A 413 7.15 -6.66 24.50
N VAL A 414 6.31 -6.98 23.50
CA VAL A 414 4.91 -7.33 23.68
C VAL A 414 4.61 -8.68 23.05
N ARG A 415 3.46 -9.26 23.36
CA ARG A 415 2.99 -10.51 22.75
C ARG A 415 1.53 -10.39 22.38
N ARG A 416 1.21 -10.79 21.15
CA ARG A 416 -0.17 -10.95 20.74
C ARG A 416 -0.72 -12.26 21.31
N VAL A 417 -1.84 -12.17 22.02
CA VAL A 417 -2.54 -13.29 22.65
C VAL A 417 -4.02 -13.28 22.31
N ARG A 418 -4.75 -14.33 22.71
CA ARG A 418 -6.21 -14.35 22.57
C ARG A 418 -6.83 -13.22 23.41
N GLY A 419 -7.51 -12.29 22.76
CA GLY A 419 -8.13 -11.11 23.40
C GLY A 419 -7.37 -9.80 23.27
N GLY A 420 -6.10 -9.81 22.80
CA GLY A 420 -5.37 -8.57 22.59
C GLY A 420 -3.85 -8.71 22.64
N TRP A 421 -3.22 -7.73 23.26
CA TRP A 421 -1.79 -7.57 23.41
C TRP A 421 -1.42 -7.48 24.88
N GLU A 422 -0.32 -8.09 25.26
CA GLU A 422 0.22 -8.04 26.61
C GLU A 422 1.71 -7.70 26.60
N SER A 423 2.19 -7.09 27.69
CA SER A 423 3.63 -6.88 27.90
C SER A 423 4.29 -8.20 28.24
N THR A 424 5.46 -8.47 27.67
CA THR A 424 6.29 -9.63 28.05
C THR A 424 7.15 -9.36 29.31
N GLY A 425 7.21 -8.10 29.75
CA GLY A 425 8.09 -7.66 30.81
C GLY A 425 9.57 -7.51 30.41
N ARG A 426 9.92 -7.80 29.17
CA ARG A 426 11.27 -7.56 28.65
C ARG A 426 11.52 -6.07 28.50
N ASP A 427 12.74 -5.65 28.83
CA ASP A 427 13.20 -4.30 28.50
C ASP A 427 13.32 -4.16 26.98
N TRP A 428 12.97 -2.98 26.49
CA TRP A 428 13.04 -2.67 25.08
C TRP A 428 13.71 -1.31 24.90
N ASP A 429 14.71 -1.29 24.04
CA ASP A 429 15.46 -0.10 23.72
C ASP A 429 15.03 0.46 22.36
N TYR A 430 14.85 1.77 22.31
CA TYR A 430 14.55 2.46 21.07
C TYR A 430 15.81 2.59 20.22
N ASP A 431 15.89 1.86 19.13
CA ASP A 431 17.02 1.90 18.20
C ASP A 431 16.93 3.12 17.26
N GLU A 432 17.21 4.32 17.86
CA GLU A 432 17.17 5.59 17.14
C GLU A 432 18.08 5.57 15.91
N GLU A 433 19.26 4.97 16.02
CA GLU A 433 20.22 4.90 14.91
C GLU A 433 19.68 4.08 13.75
N ARG A 434 18.97 2.98 14.02
CA ARG A 434 18.33 2.18 13.00
C ARG A 434 17.23 2.98 12.27
N TYR A 435 16.33 3.65 13.00
CA TYR A 435 15.26 4.43 12.39
C TYR A 435 15.80 5.62 11.59
N ARG A 436 16.83 6.28 12.07
CA ARG A 436 17.53 7.35 11.35
C ARG A 436 18.13 6.81 10.04
N ARG A 437 18.84 5.68 10.10
CA ARG A 437 19.43 5.04 8.90
C ARG A 437 18.37 4.66 7.87
N VAL A 438 17.21 4.16 8.30
CA VAL A 438 16.10 3.83 7.39
C VAL A 438 15.54 5.09 6.73
N ALA A 439 15.37 6.18 7.49
CA ALA A 439 14.92 7.46 6.93
C ALA A 439 15.90 8.02 5.89
N GLU A 440 17.21 8.05 6.22
CA GLU A 440 18.26 8.47 5.29
C GLU A 440 18.35 7.58 4.03
N ALA A 441 18.08 6.30 4.16
CA ALA A 441 18.03 5.39 3.01
C ALA A 441 16.88 5.75 2.07
N ARG A 442 15.70 6.05 2.62
CA ARG A 442 14.54 6.49 1.84
C ARG A 442 14.80 7.83 1.13
N GLU A 443 15.43 8.78 1.81
CA GLU A 443 15.81 10.05 1.20
C GLU A 443 16.78 9.85 0.03
N ARG A 444 17.77 8.96 0.18
CA ARG A 444 18.69 8.60 -0.92
C ARG A 444 17.96 7.95 -2.10
N GLU A 445 17.00 7.07 -1.84
CA GLU A 445 16.19 6.45 -2.89
C GLU A 445 15.31 7.47 -3.63
N GLN A 446 14.71 8.41 -2.90
CA GLN A 446 13.95 9.50 -3.50
C GLN A 446 14.85 10.39 -4.37
N GLN A 447 16.07 10.72 -3.89
CA GLN A 447 17.05 11.46 -4.69
C GLN A 447 17.45 10.68 -5.94
N ALA A 448 17.72 9.38 -5.81
CA ALA A 448 18.05 8.54 -6.95
C ALA A 448 16.90 8.47 -7.99
N MET A 449 15.63 8.55 -7.56
CA MET A 449 14.52 8.65 -8.49
C MET A 449 14.50 10.00 -9.22
N ILE A 450 14.83 11.09 -8.53
CA ILE A 450 14.99 12.40 -9.17
C ILE A 450 16.13 12.37 -10.20
N ASP A 451 17.25 11.75 -9.84
CA ASP A 451 18.40 11.59 -10.74
C ASP A 451 18.05 10.72 -11.95
N TYR A 452 17.24 9.67 -11.77
CA TYR A 452 16.68 8.87 -12.87
C TYR A 452 15.83 9.71 -13.83
N LEU A 453 15.02 10.61 -13.30
CA LEU A 453 14.23 11.50 -14.14
C LEU A 453 15.11 12.47 -14.94
N ALA A 454 16.23 12.91 -14.37
CA ALA A 454 17.13 13.88 -14.97
C ALA A 454 18.18 13.25 -15.92
N THR A 455 18.44 11.94 -15.81
CA THR A 455 19.54 11.29 -16.51
C THR A 455 19.41 11.35 -18.05
N GLU A 456 20.54 11.56 -18.72
CA GLU A 456 20.71 11.38 -20.18
C GLU A 456 21.36 10.02 -20.50
N ALA A 457 21.81 9.28 -19.47
CA ALA A 457 22.37 7.94 -19.63
C ALA A 457 21.25 6.89 -19.87
N CYS A 458 21.66 5.68 -20.24
CA CYS A 458 20.72 4.58 -20.45
C CYS A 458 19.83 4.33 -19.22
N ARG A 459 18.51 4.36 -19.38
CA ARG A 459 17.56 4.19 -18.29
C ARG A 459 17.61 2.82 -17.64
N MET A 460 17.76 1.76 -18.44
CA MET A 460 17.86 0.40 -17.90
C MET A 460 19.18 0.22 -17.14
N ARG A 461 20.29 0.74 -17.64
CA ARG A 461 21.56 0.71 -16.92
C ARG A 461 21.45 1.43 -15.58
N PHE A 462 20.86 2.63 -15.56
CA PHE A 462 20.64 3.38 -14.32
C PHE A 462 19.85 2.55 -13.27
N LEU A 463 18.73 1.93 -13.66
CA LEU A 463 17.94 1.10 -12.74
C LEU A 463 18.71 -0.12 -12.23
N ARG A 464 19.51 -0.76 -13.09
CA ARG A 464 20.34 -1.91 -12.72
C ARG A 464 21.47 -1.52 -11.77
N GLU A 465 22.09 -0.35 -11.98
CA GLU A 465 23.11 0.22 -11.07
C GLU A 465 22.52 0.49 -9.68
N GLN A 466 21.26 1.00 -9.58
CA GLN A 466 20.56 1.17 -8.28
C GLN A 466 20.27 -0.16 -7.57
N LEU A 467 20.30 -1.25 -8.29
CA LEU A 467 20.16 -2.60 -7.75
C LEU A 467 21.52 -3.30 -7.59
N ASP A 468 22.63 -2.58 -7.74
CA ASP A 468 24.00 -3.10 -7.68
C ASP A 468 24.22 -4.30 -8.63
N ASP A 469 23.63 -4.28 -9.83
CA ASP A 469 23.87 -5.29 -10.85
C ASP A 469 25.24 -5.07 -11.52
N PRO A 470 26.22 -5.95 -11.31
CA PRO A 470 27.59 -5.74 -11.82
C PRO A 470 27.69 -5.83 -13.34
N GLY A 471 26.66 -6.39 -13.99
CA GLY A 471 26.59 -6.48 -15.45
C GLY A 471 25.80 -5.35 -16.09
N ALA A 472 25.59 -4.22 -15.40
CA ALA A 472 24.80 -3.10 -15.92
C ALA A 472 25.50 -2.45 -17.13
N GLU A 473 24.90 -2.59 -18.30
CA GLU A 473 25.35 -2.04 -19.57
C GLU A 473 24.24 -1.26 -20.28
N ASP A 474 24.58 -0.47 -21.27
CA ASP A 474 23.61 0.26 -22.08
C ASP A 474 22.69 -0.68 -22.84
N CYS A 475 21.39 -0.50 -22.69
CA CYS A 475 20.41 -1.46 -23.21
C CYS A 475 20.14 -1.32 -24.71
N GLY A 476 20.48 -0.19 -25.35
CA GLY A 476 20.17 0.12 -26.75
C GLY A 476 18.68 0.28 -27.08
N ARG A 477 17.77 0.17 -26.09
CA ARG A 477 16.33 0.05 -26.30
C ARG A 477 15.49 1.20 -25.72
N CYS A 478 16.02 1.93 -24.73
CA CYS A 478 15.30 3.04 -24.09
C CYS A 478 15.32 4.31 -24.95
N ASP A 479 14.57 5.32 -24.54
CA ASP A 479 14.53 6.64 -25.17
C ASP A 479 15.93 7.29 -25.25
N ASN A 480 16.69 7.28 -24.17
CA ASN A 480 18.05 7.84 -24.11
C ASN A 480 19.07 7.07 -25.00
N CYS A 481 18.81 5.80 -25.28
CA CYS A 481 19.63 5.03 -26.24
C CYS A 481 19.15 5.18 -27.69
N GLY A 482 18.05 5.90 -27.96
CA GLY A 482 17.46 6.04 -29.28
C GLY A 482 16.68 4.83 -29.77
N GLY A 483 16.44 3.82 -28.92
CA GLY A 483 15.66 2.64 -29.26
C GLY A 483 14.15 2.77 -29.06
N MET A 484 13.70 3.87 -28.44
CA MET A 484 12.29 4.20 -28.23
C MET A 484 12.07 5.68 -28.53
N THR A 485 11.09 5.96 -29.37
CA THR A 485 10.65 7.35 -29.64
C THR A 485 9.27 7.53 -29.02
N LEU A 486 9.12 8.56 -28.20
CA LEU A 486 7.85 8.94 -27.56
C LEU A 486 7.40 10.30 -28.09
N SER A 487 6.17 10.37 -28.59
CA SER A 487 5.55 11.63 -28.93
C SER A 487 5.24 12.41 -27.65
N THR A 488 5.44 13.73 -27.72
CA THR A 488 4.96 14.68 -26.71
C THR A 488 3.73 15.46 -27.21
N GLU A 489 3.24 15.13 -28.39
CA GLU A 489 2.05 15.75 -28.97
C GLU A 489 0.82 15.33 -28.18
N ILE A 490 -0.05 16.30 -27.92
CA ILE A 490 -1.32 16.11 -27.21
C ILE A 490 -2.40 16.90 -27.94
N SER A 491 -3.58 16.33 -28.07
CA SER A 491 -4.70 17.01 -28.71
C SER A 491 -5.29 18.09 -27.80
N THR A 492 -5.69 19.21 -28.40
CA THR A 492 -6.25 20.35 -27.65
C THR A 492 -7.56 19.95 -26.95
N ASP A 493 -8.41 19.18 -27.62
CA ASP A 493 -9.68 18.69 -27.07
C ASP A 493 -9.47 17.76 -25.87
N ALA A 494 -8.43 16.91 -25.87
CA ALA A 494 -8.11 16.08 -24.73
C ALA A 494 -7.64 16.92 -23.53
N VAL A 495 -6.84 17.98 -23.77
CA VAL A 495 -6.41 18.89 -22.70
C VAL A 495 -7.60 19.67 -22.14
N GLU A 496 -8.47 20.21 -22.99
CA GLU A 496 -9.66 20.97 -22.56
C GLU A 496 -10.61 20.08 -21.75
N GLU A 497 -10.84 18.84 -22.17
CA GLU A 497 -11.69 17.90 -21.45
C GLU A 497 -11.05 17.46 -20.12
N ALA A 498 -9.74 17.17 -20.10
CA ALA A 498 -9.00 16.89 -18.87
C ALA A 498 -9.08 18.09 -17.90
N GLN A 499 -8.89 19.30 -18.40
CA GLN A 499 -9.00 20.53 -17.62
C GLN A 499 -10.41 20.70 -17.04
N ALA A 500 -11.44 20.55 -17.86
CA ALA A 500 -12.84 20.65 -17.42
C ALA A 500 -13.16 19.59 -16.33
N ARG A 501 -12.61 18.38 -16.47
CA ARG A 501 -12.82 17.34 -15.49
C ARG A 501 -12.08 17.58 -14.18
N LEU A 502 -10.79 17.91 -14.24
CA LEU A 502 -9.98 18.21 -13.06
C LEU A 502 -10.41 19.50 -12.35
N ALA A 503 -10.99 20.43 -13.09
CA ALA A 503 -11.60 21.63 -12.53
C ALA A 503 -12.96 21.37 -11.86
N ARG A 504 -13.58 20.17 -12.06
CA ARG A 504 -14.88 19.86 -11.51
C ARG A 504 -14.76 19.59 -10.02
N PRO A 505 -15.28 20.48 -9.16
CA PRO A 505 -15.22 20.28 -7.73
C PRO A 505 -16.36 19.37 -7.27
N GLY A 506 -16.24 18.84 -6.06
CA GLY A 506 -17.35 18.17 -5.40
C GLY A 506 -17.00 16.75 -4.97
N VAL A 507 -16.54 16.62 -3.74
CA VAL A 507 -16.28 15.32 -3.09
C VAL A 507 -17.27 15.13 -1.95
N VAL A 508 -17.79 13.91 -1.85
CA VAL A 508 -18.68 13.52 -0.76
C VAL A 508 -17.91 13.47 0.55
N VAL A 509 -18.45 14.11 1.59
CA VAL A 509 -18.01 13.98 2.97
C VAL A 509 -18.95 13.02 3.68
N GLU A 510 -18.53 11.76 3.80
CA GLU A 510 -19.36 10.75 4.45
C GLU A 510 -19.41 10.94 5.97
N PRO A 511 -20.61 10.85 6.59
CA PRO A 511 -20.73 10.94 8.03
C PRO A 511 -20.18 9.68 8.71
N ARG A 512 -19.62 9.85 9.91
CA ARG A 512 -19.26 8.74 10.79
C ARG A 512 -20.49 8.02 11.29
N LYS A 513 -20.52 6.68 11.16
CA LYS A 513 -21.71 5.86 11.49
C LYS A 513 -21.71 5.34 12.93
N MET A 514 -20.53 5.19 13.56
CA MET A 514 -20.38 4.56 14.87
C MET A 514 -19.41 5.32 15.76
N TRP A 515 -19.74 5.44 17.03
CA TRP A 515 -18.76 5.90 18.04
C TRP A 515 -17.67 4.84 18.23
N PRO A 516 -16.41 5.25 18.42
CA PRO A 516 -15.34 4.31 18.70
C PRO A 516 -15.54 3.66 20.09
N THR A 517 -15.06 2.44 20.24
CA THR A 517 -15.04 1.75 21.53
C THR A 517 -14.05 2.42 22.49
N GLY A 518 -14.31 2.34 23.81
CA GLY A 518 -13.39 2.83 24.84
C GLY A 518 -13.63 4.27 25.30
N LEU A 519 -14.60 5.00 24.75
CA LEU A 519 -14.94 6.36 25.18
C LEU A 519 -15.35 6.46 26.67
N ALA A 520 -16.00 5.40 27.21
CA ALA A 520 -16.35 5.34 28.62
C ALA A 520 -15.14 5.43 29.56
N ALA A 521 -13.98 4.92 29.17
CA ALA A 521 -12.74 5.04 29.93
C ALA A 521 -12.22 6.49 30.03
N LEU A 522 -12.65 7.34 29.12
CA LEU A 522 -12.35 8.78 29.09
C LEU A 522 -13.48 9.63 29.71
N GLY A 523 -14.45 9.00 30.37
CA GLY A 523 -15.59 9.70 30.97
C GLY A 523 -16.66 10.17 29.98
N LEU A 524 -16.69 9.61 28.77
CA LEU A 524 -17.66 9.96 27.72
C LEU A 524 -18.66 8.82 27.52
N GLU A 525 -19.94 9.07 27.83
CA GLU A 525 -21.01 8.09 27.63
C GLU A 525 -21.55 8.05 26.20
N LEU A 526 -20.65 7.99 25.23
CA LEU A 526 -20.97 7.90 23.80
C LEU A 526 -20.72 6.47 23.32
N LYS A 527 -21.76 5.82 22.77
CA LYS A 527 -21.68 4.44 22.27
C LYS A 527 -22.68 4.18 21.16
N GLY A 528 -22.41 3.16 20.34
CA GLY A 528 -23.32 2.70 19.30
C GLY A 528 -23.34 3.61 18.08
N ARG A 529 -24.51 3.69 17.43
CA ARG A 529 -24.70 4.45 16.20
C ARG A 529 -24.73 5.95 16.46
N ILE A 530 -24.08 6.72 15.58
CA ILE A 530 -24.08 8.17 15.64
C ILE A 530 -25.33 8.71 14.92
N SER A 531 -26.06 9.61 15.58
CA SER A 531 -27.07 10.43 14.96
C SER A 531 -26.54 11.87 14.95
N GLY A 532 -25.94 12.29 13.86
CA GLY A 532 -25.27 13.58 13.76
C GLY A 532 -25.39 14.16 12.37
N ALA A 533 -24.31 14.10 11.59
CA ALA A 533 -24.27 14.62 10.24
C ALA A 533 -24.97 13.72 9.22
N GLU A 534 -25.59 14.34 8.25
CA GLU A 534 -25.94 13.76 6.95
C GLU A 534 -24.72 13.82 6.02
N GLU A 535 -24.88 13.35 4.78
CA GLU A 535 -23.84 13.47 3.75
C GLU A 535 -23.53 14.93 3.46
N GLY A 536 -22.24 15.27 3.44
CA GLY A 536 -21.73 16.60 3.16
C GLY A 536 -20.94 16.69 1.86
N ARG A 537 -20.34 17.86 1.60
CA ARG A 537 -19.50 18.11 0.43
C ARG A 537 -18.22 18.86 0.78
N ALA A 538 -17.16 18.55 0.00
CA ALA A 538 -15.92 19.31 -0.04
C ALA A 538 -15.62 19.71 -1.49
N ILE A 539 -14.72 20.67 -1.71
CA ILE A 539 -14.25 21.00 -3.06
C ILE A 539 -13.51 19.81 -3.64
N ALA A 540 -12.50 19.31 -2.91
CA ALA A 540 -11.66 18.18 -3.34
C ALA A 540 -10.94 17.51 -2.18
N ARG A 541 -10.29 16.36 -2.46
CA ARG A 541 -9.28 15.78 -1.55
C ARG A 541 -7.94 16.48 -1.76
N LEU A 542 -7.12 16.51 -0.73
CA LEU A 542 -5.73 16.99 -0.87
C LEU A 542 -4.90 16.14 -1.85
N THR A 543 -5.33 14.91 -2.11
CA THR A 543 -4.67 13.96 -3.03
C THR A 543 -5.21 13.98 -4.46
N ASP A 544 -6.22 14.78 -4.75
CA ASP A 544 -6.81 14.89 -6.09
C ASP A 544 -5.88 15.67 -7.04
N LEU A 545 -5.91 15.31 -8.32
CA LEU A 545 -5.04 15.90 -9.35
C LEU A 545 -5.43 17.34 -9.72
N GLY A 546 -6.69 17.72 -9.55
CA GLY A 546 -7.22 19.04 -9.88
C GLY A 546 -7.03 20.05 -8.75
N HIS A 547 -8.11 20.38 -8.04
CA HIS A 547 -8.09 21.35 -6.94
C HIS A 547 -7.19 20.95 -5.77
N GLY A 548 -6.76 19.69 -5.68
CA GLY A 548 -5.88 19.19 -4.61
C GLY A 548 -4.58 19.96 -4.45
N ASN A 549 -3.97 20.42 -5.55
CA ASN A 549 -2.74 21.22 -5.52
C ASN A 549 -2.96 22.55 -4.80
N ALA A 550 -3.97 23.32 -5.21
CA ALA A 550 -4.31 24.61 -4.60
C ALA A 550 -4.70 24.46 -3.12
N LEU A 551 -5.38 23.36 -2.78
CA LEU A 551 -5.74 23.05 -1.38
C LEU A 551 -4.52 22.64 -0.56
N ARG A 552 -3.58 21.85 -1.10
CA ARG A 552 -2.32 21.54 -0.40
C ARG A 552 -1.51 22.80 -0.10
N ASP A 553 -1.40 23.72 -1.07
CA ASP A 553 -0.72 25.00 -0.87
C ASP A 553 -1.40 25.84 0.20
N LEU A 554 -2.74 25.90 0.20
CA LEU A 554 -3.54 26.59 1.21
C LEU A 554 -3.32 26.00 2.62
N PHE A 555 -3.27 24.68 2.73
CA PHE A 555 -3.15 23.98 4.02
C PHE A 555 -1.72 23.60 4.41
N ARG A 556 -0.71 24.02 3.62
CA ARG A 556 0.71 23.78 3.94
C ARG A 556 1.06 24.46 5.26
N GLU A 557 1.92 23.82 6.05
CA GLU A 557 2.45 24.39 7.28
C GLU A 557 3.23 25.68 6.99
N GLY A 558 2.97 26.70 7.76
CA GLY A 558 3.57 28.04 7.56
C GLY A 558 2.81 28.94 6.56
N THR A 559 1.78 28.47 5.87
CA THR A 559 0.94 29.36 5.04
C THR A 559 0.14 30.31 5.95
N PRO A 560 0.21 31.63 5.75
CA PRO A 560 -0.55 32.59 6.54
C PRO A 560 -2.06 32.38 6.47
N ASP A 561 -2.78 32.67 7.55
CA ASP A 561 -4.25 32.74 7.52
C ASP A 561 -4.73 33.92 6.68
N GLY A 562 -5.82 33.72 5.94
CA GLY A 562 -6.36 34.73 5.05
C GLY A 562 -7.72 34.32 4.46
N PRO A 563 -8.31 35.15 3.60
CA PRO A 563 -9.60 34.84 2.96
C PRO A 563 -9.47 33.64 2.01
N VAL A 564 -10.61 33.04 1.67
CA VAL A 564 -10.68 31.95 0.69
C VAL A 564 -10.14 32.42 -0.67
N PRO A 565 -9.15 31.77 -1.26
CA PRO A 565 -8.66 32.12 -2.59
C PRO A 565 -9.78 32.08 -3.64
N VAL A 566 -9.83 33.09 -4.52
CA VAL A 566 -10.90 33.25 -5.50
C VAL A 566 -11.19 31.98 -6.32
N PRO A 567 -10.19 31.22 -6.80
CA PRO A 567 -10.47 29.96 -7.52
C PRO A 567 -11.21 28.92 -6.65
N LEU A 568 -10.86 28.79 -5.37
CA LEU A 568 -11.51 27.87 -4.44
C LEU A 568 -12.92 28.36 -4.03
N ALA A 569 -13.10 29.68 -3.92
CA ALA A 569 -14.43 30.24 -3.69
C ALA A 569 -15.38 29.96 -4.86
N ARG A 570 -14.91 30.07 -6.12
CA ARG A 570 -15.67 29.69 -7.32
C ARG A 570 -16.01 28.21 -7.30
N ALA A 571 -15.05 27.34 -7.01
CA ALA A 571 -15.24 25.90 -6.91
C ALA A 571 -16.30 25.56 -5.83
N MET A 572 -16.29 26.24 -4.68
CA MET A 572 -17.32 26.06 -3.66
C MET A 572 -18.72 26.45 -4.14
N VAL A 573 -18.84 27.55 -4.90
CA VAL A 573 -20.10 27.97 -5.52
C VAL A 573 -20.64 26.90 -6.48
N GLU A 574 -19.75 26.29 -7.28
CA GLU A 574 -20.10 25.18 -8.17
C GLU A 574 -20.59 23.96 -7.36
N VAL A 575 -19.86 23.57 -6.31
CA VAL A 575 -20.28 22.48 -5.40
C VAL A 575 -21.68 22.72 -4.85
N LEU A 576 -21.94 23.91 -4.36
CA LEU A 576 -23.23 24.27 -3.79
C LEU A 576 -24.36 24.32 -4.84
N GLY A 577 -24.02 24.80 -6.06
CA GLY A 577 -24.95 24.85 -7.19
C GLY A 577 -25.36 23.48 -7.72
N ASP A 578 -24.43 22.54 -7.76
CA ASP A 578 -24.66 21.15 -8.18
C ASP A 578 -25.39 20.34 -7.10
N TRP A 579 -24.94 20.46 -5.85
CA TRP A 579 -25.48 19.70 -4.72
C TRP A 579 -26.86 20.21 -4.27
N ARG A 580 -27.08 21.53 -4.27
CA ARG A 580 -28.33 22.21 -3.85
C ARG A 580 -28.81 21.71 -2.48
N PRO A 581 -28.02 21.92 -1.41
CA PRO A 581 -28.38 21.42 -0.09
C PRO A 581 -29.70 22.05 0.38
N GLU A 582 -30.61 21.23 0.93
CA GLU A 582 -31.79 21.74 1.63
C GLU A 582 -31.35 22.25 3.00
N ALA A 583 -31.16 23.56 3.13
CA ALA A 583 -30.69 24.17 4.37
C ALA A 583 -31.37 25.53 4.61
N ASP A 584 -31.56 25.84 5.92
CA ASP A 584 -32.22 27.04 6.41
C ASP A 584 -31.27 27.97 7.14
N ALA A 585 -30.10 27.45 7.54
CA ALA A 585 -29.14 28.18 8.36
C ALA A 585 -27.73 27.64 8.26
N ILE A 586 -26.77 28.43 8.70
CA ILE A 586 -25.35 28.07 8.73
C ILE A 586 -24.86 28.10 10.19
N VAL A 587 -24.08 27.08 10.57
CA VAL A 587 -23.28 27.02 11.80
C VAL A 587 -21.82 26.84 11.41
N VAL A 588 -20.93 27.63 12.01
CA VAL A 588 -19.49 27.64 11.69
C VAL A 588 -18.70 26.93 12.76
N VAL A 589 -17.78 26.06 12.39
CA VAL A 589 -16.74 25.53 13.28
C VAL A 589 -15.59 26.54 13.33
N GLU A 590 -15.25 27.07 14.49
CA GLU A 590 -14.13 28.00 14.62
C GLU A 590 -12.79 27.26 14.45
N SER A 591 -11.95 27.77 13.54
CA SER A 591 -10.59 27.26 13.35
C SER A 591 -9.62 28.02 14.23
N ALA A 592 -8.79 27.30 14.98
CA ALA A 592 -7.76 27.93 15.81
C ALA A 592 -6.55 28.41 14.99
N THR A 593 -6.30 27.80 13.86
CA THR A 593 -5.15 28.07 13.00
C THR A 593 -5.51 28.94 11.80
N ARG A 594 -6.79 28.95 11.41
CA ARG A 594 -7.30 29.65 10.20
C ARG A 594 -8.67 30.30 10.45
N PRO A 595 -8.77 31.18 11.46
CA PRO A 595 -10.06 31.82 11.80
C PRO A 595 -10.61 32.70 10.68
N THR A 596 -9.73 33.38 9.93
CA THR A 596 -10.14 34.22 8.80
C THR A 596 -10.68 33.37 7.64
N LEU A 597 -10.03 32.26 7.32
CA LEU A 597 -10.42 31.35 6.23
C LEU A 597 -11.84 30.78 6.49
N THR A 598 -12.10 30.24 7.68
CA THR A 598 -13.39 29.66 8.00
C THR A 598 -14.51 30.68 8.07
N SER A 599 -14.23 31.88 8.61
CA SER A 599 -15.24 32.97 8.64
C SER A 599 -15.57 33.47 7.25
N ASP A 600 -14.57 33.70 6.40
CA ASP A 600 -14.78 34.18 5.03
C ASP A 600 -15.55 33.15 4.18
N LEU A 601 -15.25 31.84 4.36
CA LEU A 601 -16.00 30.76 3.74
C LEU A 601 -17.49 30.80 4.13
N ALA A 602 -17.77 30.88 5.41
CA ALA A 602 -19.16 30.90 5.90
C ALA A 602 -19.90 32.17 5.47
N ASP A 603 -19.26 33.33 5.52
CA ASP A 603 -19.84 34.60 5.07
C ASP A 603 -20.09 34.61 3.54
N GLY A 604 -19.18 34.02 2.77
CA GLY A 604 -19.35 33.81 1.34
C GLY A 604 -20.55 32.92 1.01
N MET A 605 -20.67 31.80 1.71
CA MET A 605 -21.81 30.88 1.56
C MET A 605 -23.13 31.52 2.00
N SER A 606 -23.12 32.25 3.12
CA SER A 606 -24.31 33.01 3.59
C SER A 606 -24.81 33.99 2.54
N ARG A 607 -23.90 34.74 1.91
CA ARG A 607 -24.26 35.69 0.82
C ARG A 607 -24.77 34.96 -0.43
N TYR A 608 -24.14 33.85 -0.81
CA TYR A 608 -24.51 33.10 -2.02
C TYR A 608 -25.85 32.40 -1.87
N LEU A 609 -26.07 31.70 -0.75
CA LEU A 609 -27.28 30.93 -0.47
C LEU A 609 -28.41 31.77 0.13
N GLN A 610 -28.16 33.02 0.53
CA GLN A 610 -29.08 33.89 1.25
C GLN A 610 -29.55 33.24 2.59
N LEU A 611 -28.65 32.53 3.29
CA LEU A 611 -28.92 31.86 4.55
C LEU A 611 -28.24 32.59 5.73
N PRO A 612 -28.90 32.72 6.89
CA PRO A 612 -28.29 33.35 8.05
C PRO A 612 -27.27 32.45 8.72
N VAL A 613 -26.16 33.01 9.20
CA VAL A 613 -25.26 32.36 10.15
C VAL A 613 -25.88 32.49 11.53
N VAL A 614 -26.42 31.38 12.08
CA VAL A 614 -27.17 31.37 13.33
C VAL A 614 -26.36 30.90 14.53
N GLY A 615 -25.13 30.45 14.32
CA GLY A 615 -24.31 29.94 15.42
C GLY A 615 -22.90 29.59 15.05
N ARG A 616 -22.12 29.33 16.09
CA ARG A 616 -20.74 28.90 16.00
C ARG A 616 -20.46 27.76 16.97
N PHE A 617 -19.69 26.79 16.54
CA PHE A 617 -19.05 25.82 17.41
C PHE A 617 -17.73 26.47 17.85
N ALA A 618 -17.83 27.21 18.97
CA ALA A 618 -16.82 28.18 19.40
C ALA A 618 -15.74 27.55 20.26
N ILE A 619 -14.50 28.03 20.14
CA ILE A 619 -13.38 27.62 20.97
C ILE A 619 -13.56 28.23 22.37
N VAL A 620 -13.60 27.39 23.41
CA VAL A 620 -13.73 27.80 24.81
C VAL A 620 -12.49 27.52 25.64
N ASP A 621 -11.68 26.54 25.21
CA ASP A 621 -10.40 26.20 25.86
C ASP A 621 -9.30 26.14 24.79
N PRO A 622 -8.60 27.27 24.56
CA PRO A 622 -7.52 27.33 23.56
C PRO A 622 -6.28 26.51 23.93
N ASP A 623 -6.09 26.20 25.22
CA ASP A 623 -4.94 25.44 25.71
C ASP A 623 -5.07 23.93 25.40
N VAL A 624 -6.28 23.45 25.14
CA VAL A 624 -6.45 22.09 24.61
C VAL A 624 -5.95 22.04 23.18
N PRO A 625 -4.94 21.20 22.87
CA PRO A 625 -4.36 21.14 21.51
C PRO A 625 -5.46 20.90 20.46
N PRO A 626 -5.41 21.62 19.33
CA PRO A 626 -6.27 21.29 18.21
C PRO A 626 -5.84 19.91 17.74
N GLY A 627 -6.62 18.90 17.88
CA GLY A 627 -6.30 17.49 17.62
C GLY A 627 -5.54 17.16 16.30
N LYS A 628 -4.73 18.10 15.81
CA LYS A 628 -3.73 17.93 14.74
C LYS A 628 -2.52 17.21 15.33
N GLY A 629 -2.32 16.01 14.89
CA GLY A 629 -0.98 15.39 14.96
C GLY A 629 -0.81 14.23 15.90
N ALA A 630 -1.68 13.89 16.80
CA ALA A 630 -1.30 12.81 17.67
C ALA A 630 -2.41 11.95 18.12
N ILE A 631 -3.56 12.04 18.05
CA ILE A 631 -4.42 11.35 19.00
C ILE A 631 -5.35 10.40 18.25
N ASN A 632 -5.56 9.25 18.84
CA ASN A 632 -6.58 8.31 18.41
C ASN A 632 -7.97 8.96 18.43
N SER A 633 -8.94 8.26 17.85
CA SER A 633 -10.31 8.76 17.72
C SER A 633 -10.95 9.14 19.05
N ALA A 634 -10.71 8.38 20.13
CA ALA A 634 -11.34 8.62 21.43
C ALA A 634 -10.79 9.88 22.10
N HIS A 635 -9.48 10.07 22.15
CA HIS A 635 -8.86 11.29 22.68
C HIS A 635 -9.23 12.52 21.85
N ARG A 636 -9.33 12.37 20.53
CA ARG A 636 -9.75 13.47 19.66
C ARG A 636 -11.18 13.91 19.95
N ILE A 637 -12.08 12.98 20.15
CA ILE A 637 -13.47 13.29 20.56
C ILE A 637 -13.47 14.01 21.91
N GLN A 638 -12.69 13.52 22.88
CA GLN A 638 -12.56 14.18 24.18
C GLN A 638 -11.98 15.58 24.04
N ALA A 639 -10.91 15.77 23.27
CA ALA A 639 -10.30 17.08 23.03
C ALA A 639 -11.28 18.04 22.36
N VAL A 640 -11.99 17.59 21.32
CA VAL A 640 -13.00 18.42 20.63
C VAL A 640 -14.09 18.84 21.59
N ARG A 641 -14.64 17.93 22.40
CA ARG A 641 -15.70 18.26 23.38
C ARG A 641 -15.22 19.20 24.50
N ARG A 642 -13.96 19.15 24.90
CA ARG A 642 -13.39 20.07 25.87
C ARG A 642 -13.07 21.43 25.28
N ARG A 643 -12.59 21.42 24.03
CA ARG A 643 -12.13 22.64 23.35
C ARG A 643 -13.28 23.52 22.87
N PHE A 644 -14.39 22.91 22.42
CA PHE A 644 -15.47 23.60 21.73
C PHE A 644 -16.80 23.53 22.48
N THR A 645 -17.60 24.57 22.28
CA THR A 645 -19.01 24.58 22.70
C THR A 645 -19.86 25.18 21.58
N LEU A 646 -21.10 24.69 21.44
CA LEU A 646 -22.09 25.28 20.54
C LEU A 646 -22.65 26.57 21.12
N ARG A 647 -22.53 27.65 20.37
CA ARG A 647 -23.21 28.94 20.65
C ARG A 647 -24.09 29.24 19.45
N ALA A 648 -25.35 28.97 19.59
CA ALA A 648 -26.33 29.16 18.51
C ALA A 648 -27.71 29.38 19.09
N ASP A 649 -28.53 30.15 18.37
CA ASP A 649 -29.92 30.41 18.69
C ASP A 649 -30.84 29.90 17.59
N GLY A 650 -32.02 29.38 17.99
CA GLY A 650 -33.10 29.06 17.05
C GLY A 650 -32.78 27.91 16.08
N LEU A 651 -32.11 26.84 16.54
CA LEU A 651 -31.76 25.66 15.72
C LEU A 651 -32.96 24.67 15.59
N ALA A 652 -33.95 24.72 16.47
CA ALA A 652 -35.05 23.77 16.49
C ALA A 652 -35.79 23.73 15.14
N GLY A 653 -35.90 22.54 14.55
CA GLY A 653 -36.60 22.30 13.29
C GLY A 653 -35.83 22.78 12.04
N ARG A 654 -34.57 23.23 12.16
CA ARG A 654 -33.81 23.72 11.04
C ARG A 654 -32.91 22.65 10.41
N LYS A 655 -32.71 22.76 9.10
CA LYS A 655 -31.69 22.06 8.35
C LYS A 655 -30.43 22.93 8.26
N VAL A 656 -29.32 22.49 8.78
CA VAL A 656 -28.12 23.31 9.01
C VAL A 656 -26.99 22.90 8.09
N LEU A 657 -26.33 23.88 7.45
CA LEU A 657 -24.98 23.70 6.87
C LEU A 657 -23.94 23.90 7.98
N LEU A 658 -23.15 22.89 8.25
CA LEU A 658 -22.04 22.94 9.20
C LEU A 658 -20.73 23.17 8.45
N VAL A 659 -20.17 24.38 8.58
CA VAL A 659 -19.01 24.85 7.82
C VAL A 659 -17.73 24.68 8.61
N ASP A 660 -16.73 24.03 8.02
CA ASP A 660 -15.36 23.88 8.57
C ASP A 660 -14.33 24.08 7.43
N ASP A 661 -13.04 24.16 7.73
CA ASP A 661 -11.99 24.35 6.73
C ASP A 661 -11.50 23.01 6.13
N LEU A 662 -11.14 22.03 6.96
CA LEU A 662 -10.49 20.79 6.55
C LEU A 662 -10.96 19.57 7.35
N VAL A 663 -11.33 18.53 6.67
CA VAL A 663 -11.61 17.22 7.28
C VAL A 663 -10.35 16.35 7.25
N VAL A 664 -9.79 16.06 8.44
CA VAL A 664 -8.70 15.10 8.60
C VAL A 664 -9.24 13.72 9.00
N THR A 665 -10.02 13.66 10.10
CA THR A 665 -10.61 12.40 10.58
C THR A 665 -12.13 12.46 10.68
N GLY A 666 -12.72 13.64 10.49
CA GLY A 666 -14.15 13.89 10.59
C GLY A 666 -14.69 13.97 12.03
N TRP A 667 -13.87 13.81 13.07
CA TRP A 667 -14.39 13.83 14.45
C TRP A 667 -14.84 15.21 14.91
N THR A 668 -14.21 16.30 14.48
CA THR A 668 -14.66 17.66 14.77
C THR A 668 -16.08 17.88 14.24
N LEU A 669 -16.27 17.58 12.96
CA LEU A 669 -17.59 17.68 12.32
C LEU A 669 -18.62 16.75 12.97
N THR A 670 -18.22 15.52 13.34
CA THR A 670 -19.11 14.57 14.00
C THR A 670 -19.60 15.06 15.35
N VAL A 671 -18.69 15.58 16.20
CA VAL A 671 -19.05 16.12 17.52
C VAL A 671 -19.89 17.39 17.38
N ALA A 672 -19.49 18.29 16.47
CA ALA A 672 -20.24 19.53 16.22
C ALA A 672 -21.65 19.25 15.66
N ALA A 673 -21.78 18.33 14.69
CA ALA A 673 -23.07 17.95 14.13
C ALA A 673 -23.98 17.27 15.18
N THR A 674 -23.40 16.44 16.05
CA THR A 674 -24.18 15.84 17.15
C THR A 674 -24.68 16.93 18.11
N ALA A 675 -23.84 17.91 18.46
CA ALA A 675 -24.29 19.02 19.32
C ALA A 675 -25.39 19.89 18.67
N VAL A 676 -25.27 20.13 17.35
CA VAL A 676 -26.31 20.86 16.58
C VAL A 676 -27.63 20.08 16.53
N ARG A 677 -27.55 18.75 16.35
CA ARG A 677 -28.76 17.86 16.42
C ARG A 677 -29.37 17.82 17.80
N GLU A 678 -28.57 17.74 18.86
CA GLU A 678 -29.01 17.79 20.26
C GLU A 678 -29.68 19.13 20.60
N ALA A 679 -29.27 20.22 19.94
CA ALA A 679 -29.92 21.53 20.05
C ALA A 679 -31.24 21.65 19.23
N GLY A 680 -31.68 20.57 18.58
CA GLY A 680 -32.97 20.46 17.93
C GLY A 680 -33.00 20.64 16.42
N ALA A 681 -31.83 20.67 15.74
CA ALA A 681 -31.79 20.72 14.29
C ALA A 681 -32.33 19.43 13.66
N ASP A 682 -33.09 19.53 12.55
CA ASP A 682 -33.65 18.40 11.82
C ASP A 682 -32.65 17.67 10.95
N ALA A 683 -31.69 18.41 10.39
CA ALA A 683 -30.59 17.85 9.60
C ALA A 683 -29.32 18.71 9.72
N VAL A 684 -28.14 18.08 9.57
CA VAL A 684 -26.86 18.77 9.57
C VAL A 684 -26.00 18.28 8.41
N HIS A 685 -25.70 19.15 7.48
CA HIS A 685 -24.91 18.86 6.29
C HIS A 685 -23.52 19.53 6.38
N PRO A 686 -22.44 18.76 6.51
CA PRO A 686 -21.08 19.32 6.51
C PRO A 686 -20.68 19.91 5.17
N VAL A 687 -20.02 21.07 5.21
CA VAL A 687 -19.39 21.69 4.04
C VAL A 687 -17.99 22.13 4.42
N VAL A 688 -17.00 21.71 3.63
CA VAL A 688 -15.59 22.02 3.90
C VAL A 688 -14.85 22.37 2.61
N LEU A 689 -13.70 23.03 2.71
CA LEU A 689 -12.86 23.26 1.56
C LEU A 689 -12.20 21.96 1.08
N ALA A 690 -11.68 21.17 2.01
CA ALA A 690 -10.95 19.95 1.66
C ALA A 690 -11.20 18.78 2.62
N VAL A 691 -10.91 17.58 2.10
CA VAL A 691 -10.71 16.36 2.89
C VAL A 691 -9.29 15.82 2.65
N THR A 692 -8.68 15.19 3.64
CA THR A 692 -7.30 14.67 3.50
C THR A 692 -7.23 13.41 2.66
N ASN A 693 -8.25 12.55 2.70
CA ASN A 693 -8.31 11.26 1.97
C ASN A 693 -9.71 11.03 1.41
#